data_d3f83af1cfc2faa451c8a802ec50d7a5
#
_entry.id   d3f83af1cfc2faa451c8a802ec50d7a5
#
_cell.length_a   1.000
_cell.length_b   1.000
_cell.length_c   1.000
_cell.angle_alpha   90.00
_cell.angle_beta   90.00
_cell.angle_gamma   90.00
#
_symmetry.space_group_name_H-M   'P 1'
#
loop_
_entity.id
_entity.type
_entity.pdbx_description
1 polymer ?
#
loop_
_entity_poly.entity_id
_entity_poly.type
_entity_poly.pdbx_seq_one_letter_code
_entity_poly.pdbx_strand_id
1 'polypeptide(L)'
;MSSTGDMILFLCNYDTQLDTDQKVIKKLWAGDWSIENVDLCNELITSGLESDQLRNVLRKYKDEENYLNDILDLAISSLLTFCERNWNPHVEELNIENYFKTPWPDTIDTLSRLQCDSEPVHSNIVYPELLYFSSQLFSALCYTEGNMLNYWWLLRSKVVHQRVLEDNSATLYKDIDLTIAKLFNFSQTMNDHRLKVLLFLEMAQAYVIYDRVQKVEEYLLKAKETAGLKLELTGILGKRTKFQQEALPQLALTSQLDSNIERKSAEASHGTSELPPDVELQDDVRLNKIEFNEKISQVELPSLEQTLCLLNVQYLQKSQPKDDLLEEELRPYIEAVLNQKSGPWASRVAALLIRCKLEASHKRTVERAMLQCETIVNEKTAVSPTNRLSYLWASGLPCAWTWRQQLADLYLSLGLVKAALEEYQKLQLWEDIIVCYTLLQLRHKAAEVIQQQIDIKPTVKLYCLLGDATDDENWYKKAWEFSDCKSSRAQRHWGNFLFDRKRYAECIPHYEISVQINAIQEHIWLRLGYAALTTENWELSARAYRRYTYLHPNTFEAWNNLAKVYVKQGDKDRAYRALMEALKFNYDNWKLWENVIIVSVDTGHFDDVIRGVHRLLDLQNKFEDVEVLARLISAAVKGSQDVDVESAARLRKRILELFGRITSIHQNKAEIWQLYSVISPTYLLKAQRLLKTYRCITQNGNWANDPNTCKKVIELSQDMLEYSMKARQEAEEKEVLQANQQLSSARLTGQAVIRVIEKQWPDMDIGELREQFRVVTEYMKSVMYFWFYFTPLMFSSGRYKFCGIHLRKNISVRLGTED
;
A
#
# COMPACT_ATOMS: atom_id res chain seq x y z
N MET A 1 5.46 34.01 27.12
CA MET A 1 5.16 33.32 25.86
C MET A 1 6.35 33.31 24.89
N SER A 2 7.28 34.31 24.90
CA SER A 2 8.46 34.27 24.04
C SER A 2 9.48 33.20 24.45
N SER A 3 9.70 32.94 25.71
CA SER A 3 10.69 31.95 26.18
C SER A 3 10.34 30.49 25.88
N THR A 4 9.07 30.13 25.79
CA THR A 4 8.59 28.76 25.50
C THR A 4 8.74 28.35 24.03
N GLY A 5 8.51 29.33 23.12
CA GLY A 5 8.74 29.12 21.70
C GLY A 5 10.21 28.93 21.37
N ASP A 6 11.06 29.66 22.04
CA ASP A 6 12.50 29.70 21.81
C ASP A 6 13.20 28.39 22.18
N MET A 7 12.79 27.70 23.26
CA MET A 7 13.30 26.36 23.62
C MET A 7 12.97 25.25 22.62
N ILE A 8 11.85 25.34 21.92
CA ILE A 8 11.48 24.39 20.88
C ILE A 8 12.18 24.74 19.59
N LEU A 9 12.24 26.02 19.24
CA LEU A 9 12.91 26.54 18.05
C LEU A 9 14.42 26.37 18.10
N PHE A 10 15.00 26.20 19.26
CA PHE A 10 16.40 25.89 19.46
C PHE A 10 16.92 24.79 18.52
N LEU A 11 16.23 23.66 18.44
CA LEU A 11 16.63 22.56 17.57
C LEU A 11 16.26 22.75 16.08
N CYS A 12 15.68 23.89 15.74
CA CYS A 12 15.31 24.23 14.36
C CYS A 12 16.19 25.30 13.76
N ASN A 13 17.24 25.73 14.48
CA ASN A 13 18.16 26.81 14.05
C ASN A 13 17.44 28.06 13.53
N TYR A 14 16.37 28.46 14.19
CA TYR A 14 15.77 29.74 13.92
C TYR A 14 16.63 30.83 14.57
N ASP A 15 17.15 31.68 13.71
CA ASP A 15 17.78 32.95 14.09
C ASP A 15 16.71 33.83 14.75
N THR A 16 16.40 33.50 15.98
CA THR A 16 15.73 34.46 16.87
C THR A 16 16.83 35.34 17.42
N GLN A 17 16.80 36.63 17.14
CA GLN A 17 17.52 37.59 17.96
C GLN A 17 16.92 37.45 19.36
N LEU A 18 17.41 36.50 20.12
CA LEU A 18 17.02 36.18 21.45
C LEU A 18 17.69 37.18 22.37
N ASP A 19 16.96 38.19 22.67
CA ASP A 19 17.24 39.16 23.77
C ASP A 19 16.91 38.49 25.11
N THR A 20 17.45 37.26 25.32
CA THR A 20 17.16 36.50 26.52
C THR A 20 18.42 36.40 27.39
N ASP A 21 18.28 36.91 28.57
CA ASP A 21 19.21 36.72 29.70
C ASP A 21 19.22 35.22 30.23
N GLN A 22 18.52 34.33 29.55
CA GLN A 22 18.43 32.92 29.99
C GLN A 22 19.73 32.20 29.70
N LYS A 23 20.52 31.97 30.71
CA LYS A 23 21.78 31.21 30.66
C LYS A 23 21.63 29.82 30.03
N VAL A 24 20.51 29.16 30.29
CA VAL A 24 20.22 27.82 29.84
C VAL A 24 20.11 27.73 28.31
N ILE A 25 19.37 28.64 27.69
CA ILE A 25 19.22 28.66 26.21
C ILE A 25 20.56 28.94 25.55
N LYS A 26 21.37 29.85 26.06
CA LYS A 26 22.74 30.13 25.55
C LYS A 26 23.65 28.89 25.65
N LYS A 27 23.54 28.14 26.74
CA LYS A 27 24.29 26.90 26.97
C LYS A 27 23.86 25.77 26.04
N LEU A 28 22.55 25.62 25.89
CA LEU A 28 21.98 24.65 24.93
C LEU A 28 22.40 24.98 23.48
N TRP A 29 22.45 26.23 23.08
CA TRP A 29 22.96 26.69 21.78
C TRP A 29 24.45 26.43 21.59
N ALA A 30 25.23 26.52 22.67
CA ALA A 30 26.66 26.17 22.63
C ALA A 30 26.93 24.65 22.53
N GLY A 31 25.90 23.83 22.66
CA GLY A 31 26.03 22.34 22.69
C GLY A 31 26.63 21.83 23.99
N ASP A 32 26.66 22.69 25.04
CA ASP A 32 27.07 22.29 26.39
C ASP A 32 25.82 21.90 27.20
N TRP A 33 25.55 20.61 27.28
CA TRP A 33 24.37 20.05 27.97
C TRP A 33 24.74 19.51 29.36
N SER A 34 25.81 20.02 29.96
CA SER A 34 26.21 19.62 31.31
C SER A 34 25.20 20.07 32.38
N ILE A 35 25.03 19.26 33.41
CA ILE A 35 24.13 19.54 34.52
C ILE A 35 24.75 20.63 35.43
N GLU A 36 23.99 21.70 35.66
CA GLU A 36 24.40 22.79 36.56
C GLU A 36 23.91 22.59 37.99
N ASN A 37 22.65 22.19 38.16
CA ASN A 37 22.05 22.06 39.48
C ASN A 37 22.23 20.63 40.02
N VAL A 38 23.38 20.37 40.63
CA VAL A 38 23.78 19.07 41.18
C VAL A 38 22.93 18.63 42.36
N ASP A 39 22.58 19.57 43.24
CA ASP A 39 21.79 19.27 44.45
C ASP A 39 20.39 18.79 44.05
N LEU A 40 19.77 19.45 43.09
CA LEU A 40 18.49 19.06 42.53
C LEU A 40 18.57 17.68 41.85
N CYS A 41 19.62 17.43 41.07
CA CYS A 41 19.83 16.16 40.42
C CYS A 41 19.95 15.01 41.46
N ASN A 42 20.71 15.26 42.53
CA ASN A 42 20.86 14.31 43.65
C ASN A 42 19.52 14.01 44.35
N GLU A 43 18.71 15.05 44.62
CA GLU A 43 17.39 14.86 45.22
C GLU A 43 16.46 14.02 44.36
N LEU A 44 16.43 14.29 43.06
CA LEU A 44 15.60 13.57 42.11
C LEU A 44 16.05 12.10 41.95
N ILE A 45 17.36 11.82 41.85
CA ILE A 45 17.90 10.45 41.70
C ILE A 45 17.71 9.66 43.01
N THR A 46 17.95 10.27 44.18
CA THR A 46 17.76 9.61 45.48
C THR A 46 16.29 9.34 45.82
N SER A 47 15.34 10.07 45.20
CA SER A 47 13.90 9.77 45.31
C SER A 47 13.53 8.43 44.64
N GLY A 48 14.45 7.74 43.97
CA GLY A 48 14.22 6.45 43.28
C GLY A 48 13.55 6.56 41.92
N LEU A 49 13.31 7.74 41.38
CA LEU A 49 12.72 8.04 40.07
C LEU A 49 11.35 7.35 39.82
N GLU A 50 10.68 6.91 40.88
CA GLU A 50 9.33 6.36 40.75
C GLU A 50 8.31 7.51 40.59
N SER A 51 7.36 7.34 39.68
CA SER A 51 6.43 8.39 39.26
C SER A 51 5.68 9.06 40.44
N ASP A 52 5.30 8.30 41.47
CA ASP A 52 4.58 8.86 42.63
C ASP A 52 5.49 9.61 43.59
N GLN A 53 6.72 9.14 43.73
CA GLN A 53 7.71 9.81 44.57
C GLN A 53 8.15 11.12 43.92
N LEU A 54 8.45 11.11 42.62
CA LEU A 54 8.76 12.31 41.86
C LEU A 54 7.61 13.33 41.89
N ARG A 55 6.36 12.89 41.74
CA ARG A 55 5.20 13.78 41.85
C ARG A 55 5.10 14.45 43.21
N ASN A 56 5.45 13.73 44.26
CA ASN A 56 5.44 14.30 45.62
C ASN A 56 6.57 15.34 45.82
N VAL A 57 7.75 15.08 45.25
CA VAL A 57 8.85 16.06 45.23
C VAL A 57 8.41 17.32 44.47
N LEU A 58 7.90 17.17 43.25
CA LEU A 58 7.46 18.29 42.41
C LEU A 58 6.31 19.09 43.04
N ARG A 59 5.38 18.45 43.75
CA ARG A 59 4.29 19.14 44.45
C ARG A 59 4.79 20.06 45.56
N LYS A 60 5.92 19.75 46.22
CA LYS A 60 6.50 20.63 47.24
C LYS A 60 6.96 21.95 46.67
N TYR A 61 7.39 21.98 45.43
CA TYR A 61 7.97 23.12 44.75
C TYR A 61 7.06 23.74 43.67
N LYS A 62 5.77 23.39 43.69
CA LYS A 62 4.79 23.79 42.64
C LYS A 62 4.66 25.33 42.51
N ASP A 63 4.88 26.04 43.55
CA ASP A 63 4.78 27.52 43.59
C ASP A 63 6.10 28.22 43.24
N GLU A 64 7.17 27.45 42.99
CA GLU A 64 8.48 27.96 42.59
C GLU A 64 8.72 27.76 41.08
N GLU A 65 8.32 28.73 40.26
CA GLU A 65 8.44 28.67 38.78
C GLU A 65 9.88 28.40 38.33
N ASN A 66 10.87 28.97 39.00
CA ASN A 66 12.29 28.73 38.69
C ASN A 66 12.70 27.27 38.89
N TYR A 67 12.20 26.59 39.90
CA TYR A 67 12.53 25.20 40.21
C TYR A 67 11.96 24.23 39.17
N LEU A 68 10.74 24.49 38.67
CA LEU A 68 10.16 23.67 37.60
C LEU A 68 10.90 23.85 36.28
N ASN A 69 11.40 25.08 36.00
CA ASN A 69 12.23 25.34 34.85
C ASN A 69 13.57 24.61 34.94
N ASP A 70 14.23 24.59 36.09
CA ASP A 70 15.48 23.86 36.32
C ASP A 70 15.30 22.34 36.08
N ILE A 71 14.17 21.78 36.52
CA ILE A 71 13.85 20.36 36.27
C ILE A 71 13.63 20.10 34.78
N LEU A 72 12.92 20.99 34.09
CA LEU A 72 12.71 20.92 32.67
C LEU A 72 14.05 20.96 31.91
N ASP A 73 14.95 21.80 32.30
CA ASP A 73 16.28 21.96 31.74
C ASP A 73 17.14 20.69 31.95
N LEU A 74 17.07 20.10 33.13
CA LEU A 74 17.71 18.79 33.41
C LEU A 74 17.17 17.68 32.51
N ALA A 75 15.85 17.61 32.34
CA ALA A 75 15.19 16.62 31.51
C ALA A 75 15.57 16.80 30.03
N ILE A 76 15.59 18.03 29.52
CA ILE A 76 15.97 18.37 28.16
C ILE A 76 17.44 18.05 27.92
N SER A 77 18.33 18.50 28.80
CA SER A 77 19.78 18.25 28.68
C SER A 77 20.10 16.75 28.66
N SER A 78 19.46 15.96 29.51
CA SER A 78 19.63 14.50 29.53
C SER A 78 19.12 13.86 28.25
N LEU A 79 17.97 14.24 27.71
CA LEU A 79 17.43 13.72 26.46
C LEU A 79 18.32 14.07 25.26
N LEU A 80 18.80 15.32 25.19
CA LEU A 80 19.66 15.78 24.10
C LEU A 80 21.02 15.07 24.12
N THR A 81 21.62 14.91 25.32
CA THR A 81 22.86 14.14 25.51
C THR A 81 22.66 12.69 25.07
N PHE A 82 21.53 12.06 25.46
CA PHE A 82 21.18 10.73 25.00
C PHE A 82 21.07 10.66 23.46
N CYS A 83 20.37 11.59 22.85
CA CYS A 83 20.21 11.63 21.38
C CYS A 83 21.56 11.83 20.69
N GLU A 84 22.40 12.72 21.17
CA GLU A 84 23.75 12.89 20.61
C GLU A 84 24.56 11.59 20.61
N ARG A 85 24.50 10.86 21.71
CA ARG A 85 25.27 9.60 21.86
C ARG A 85 24.74 8.45 20.98
N ASN A 86 23.48 8.42 20.69
CA ASN A 86 22.86 7.32 19.93
C ASN A 86 22.59 7.66 18.45
N TRP A 87 22.71 8.94 18.04
CA TRP A 87 22.62 9.37 16.63
C TRP A 87 23.94 9.86 16.04
N ASN A 88 25.02 9.69 16.80
CA ASN A 88 26.39 9.96 16.35
C ASN A 88 27.25 8.72 16.53
N PRO A 89 27.79 8.11 15.45
CA PRO A 89 28.58 6.89 15.57
C PRO A 89 30.00 7.10 16.13
N HIS A 90 30.44 8.35 16.31
CA HIS A 90 31.85 8.67 16.64
C HIS A 90 31.96 9.60 17.86
N VAL A 91 31.21 9.33 18.91
CA VAL A 91 31.22 10.16 20.12
C VAL A 91 32.19 9.58 21.17
N GLU A 92 32.88 10.46 21.89
CA GLU A 92 33.72 10.11 23.02
C GLU A 92 32.90 9.45 24.14
N GLU A 93 33.54 8.57 24.91
CA GLU A 93 32.87 7.93 26.04
C GLU A 93 32.43 8.97 27.10
N LEU A 94 31.23 8.80 27.62
CA LEU A 94 30.70 9.61 28.71
C LEU A 94 30.76 8.79 30.02
N ASN A 95 31.32 9.37 31.04
CA ASN A 95 31.15 8.82 32.36
C ASN A 95 29.86 9.31 33.01
N ILE A 96 28.89 8.41 33.23
CA ILE A 96 27.57 8.70 33.75
C ILE A 96 27.62 9.33 35.14
N GLU A 97 28.50 8.85 36.03
CA GLU A 97 28.69 9.41 37.38
C GLU A 97 29.22 10.84 37.33
N ASN A 98 30.15 11.11 36.40
CA ASN A 98 30.65 12.46 36.20
C ASN A 98 29.57 13.39 35.61
N TYR A 99 28.68 12.85 34.74
CA TYR A 99 27.61 13.62 34.16
C TYR A 99 26.56 14.04 35.21
N PHE A 100 26.03 13.06 35.96
CA PHE A 100 25.07 13.36 37.02
C PHE A 100 25.72 13.91 38.29
N LYS A 101 27.05 13.81 38.40
CA LYS A 101 27.82 14.16 39.61
C LYS A 101 27.32 13.42 40.85
N THR A 102 26.69 12.30 40.71
CA THR A 102 26.17 11.41 41.73
C THR A 102 26.18 9.99 41.19
N PRO A 103 26.45 8.96 42.04
CA PRO A 103 26.39 7.59 41.58
C PRO A 103 24.95 7.23 41.20
N TRP A 104 24.82 6.51 40.06
CA TRP A 104 23.56 5.95 39.68
C TRP A 104 23.17 4.80 40.61
N PRO A 105 21.92 4.75 41.09
CA PRO A 105 21.52 3.72 42.06
C PRO A 105 21.54 2.32 41.46
N ASP A 106 22.26 1.37 42.08
CA ASP A 106 22.30 -0.04 41.69
C ASP A 106 20.92 -0.72 41.75
N THR A 107 19.99 -0.11 42.49
CA THR A 107 18.60 -0.61 42.62
C THR A 107 17.76 -0.37 41.40
N ILE A 108 18.18 0.48 40.44
CA ILE A 108 17.47 0.83 39.24
C ILE A 108 18.07 0.07 38.05
N ASP A 109 17.49 -1.10 37.72
CA ASP A 109 17.78 -1.75 36.45
C ASP A 109 17.10 -1.01 35.31
N THR A 110 17.83 -0.06 34.71
CA THR A 110 17.33 0.86 33.70
C THR A 110 16.85 0.15 32.44
N LEU A 111 17.57 -0.91 32.02
CA LEU A 111 17.19 -1.67 30.84
C LEU A 111 15.85 -2.38 31.04
N SER A 112 15.64 -3.01 32.20
CA SER A 112 14.33 -3.61 32.51
C SER A 112 13.21 -2.58 32.66
N ARG A 113 13.51 -1.38 33.16
CA ARG A 113 12.53 -0.29 33.30
C ARG A 113 12.13 0.35 31.97
N LEU A 114 13.01 0.31 30.97
CA LEU A 114 12.73 0.79 29.61
C LEU A 114 12.05 -0.28 28.73
N GLN A 115 11.98 -1.54 29.16
CA GLN A 115 11.19 -2.55 28.46
C GLN A 115 9.70 -2.19 28.47
N CYS A 116 9.04 -2.41 27.34
CA CYS A 116 7.62 -2.13 27.19
C CYS A 116 6.95 -3.29 26.44
N ASP A 117 5.82 -3.79 26.95
CA ASP A 117 5.08 -4.93 26.36
C ASP A 117 5.97 -6.19 26.16
N SER A 118 6.94 -6.39 27.07
CA SER A 118 7.97 -7.45 27.01
C SER A 118 8.95 -7.32 25.83
N GLU A 119 8.92 -6.19 25.11
CA GLU A 119 9.92 -5.93 24.08
C GLU A 119 11.20 -5.34 24.70
N PRO A 120 12.36 -5.94 24.43
CA PRO A 120 13.63 -5.48 24.97
C PRO A 120 14.09 -4.20 24.26
N VAL A 121 14.95 -3.49 24.95
CA VAL A 121 15.72 -2.39 24.38
C VAL A 121 16.83 -2.94 23.49
N HIS A 122 17.14 -2.25 22.40
CA HIS A 122 18.19 -2.66 21.47
C HIS A 122 19.56 -2.78 22.14
N SER A 123 20.33 -3.83 21.82
CA SER A 123 21.63 -4.14 22.47
C SER A 123 22.68 -3.02 22.31
N ASN A 124 22.58 -2.21 21.26
CA ASN A 124 23.53 -1.13 20.96
C ASN A 124 23.16 0.23 21.56
N ILE A 125 22.17 0.28 22.46
CA ILE A 125 21.83 1.51 23.17
C ILE A 125 22.99 1.92 24.08
N VAL A 126 23.30 3.20 24.08
CA VAL A 126 24.35 3.77 24.91
C VAL A 126 23.69 4.73 25.92
N TYR A 127 24.05 4.59 27.21
CA TYR A 127 23.56 5.45 28.31
C TYR A 127 22.04 5.45 28.47
N PRO A 128 21.38 4.30 28.67
CA PRO A 128 19.94 4.20 28.84
C PRO A 128 19.42 4.98 30.07
N GLU A 129 20.28 5.24 31.04
CA GLU A 129 20.00 6.02 32.25
C GLU A 129 19.50 7.44 31.91
N LEU A 130 20.07 8.07 30.90
CA LEU A 130 19.72 9.40 30.46
C LEU A 130 18.30 9.46 29.88
N LEU A 131 17.92 8.44 29.08
CA LEU A 131 16.57 8.34 28.54
C LEU A 131 15.55 8.06 29.64
N TYR A 132 15.86 7.13 30.53
CA TYR A 132 14.96 6.80 31.65
C TYR A 132 14.74 8.02 32.54
N PHE A 133 15.81 8.70 32.95
CA PHE A 133 15.76 9.90 33.76
C PHE A 133 14.88 10.99 33.11
N SER A 134 15.17 11.34 31.86
CA SER A 134 14.43 12.38 31.15
C SER A 134 12.94 12.00 30.98
N SER A 135 12.63 10.75 30.66
CA SER A 135 11.25 10.33 30.44
C SER A 135 10.40 10.35 31.71
N GLN A 136 10.99 10.03 32.87
CA GLN A 136 10.32 10.10 34.16
C GLN A 136 10.06 11.57 34.55
N LEU A 137 11.01 12.44 34.33
CA LEU A 137 10.86 13.87 34.61
C LEU A 137 9.79 14.52 33.74
N PHE A 138 9.79 14.29 32.42
CA PHE A 138 8.75 14.83 31.55
C PHE A 138 7.36 14.32 31.91
N SER A 139 7.25 13.05 32.30
CA SER A 139 5.96 12.49 32.74
C SER A 139 5.46 13.14 34.01
N ALA A 140 6.36 13.39 34.96
CA ALA A 140 6.05 14.04 36.23
C ALA A 140 5.69 15.53 36.03
N LEU A 141 6.43 16.25 35.16
CA LEU A 141 6.14 17.66 34.83
C LEU A 141 4.78 17.82 34.15
N CYS A 142 4.42 16.94 33.22
CA CYS A 142 3.12 16.96 32.56
C CYS A 142 1.95 16.68 33.52
N TYR A 143 2.21 15.98 34.62
CA TYR A 143 1.20 15.74 35.65
C TYR A 143 1.01 16.95 36.56
N THR A 144 2.10 17.68 36.89
CA THR A 144 2.07 18.84 37.77
C THR A 144 1.62 20.10 37.02
N GLU A 145 2.15 20.33 35.85
CA GLU A 145 1.90 21.50 35.02
C GLU A 145 1.74 21.09 33.54
N GLY A 146 0.52 20.82 33.15
CA GLY A 146 0.18 20.33 31.83
C GLY A 146 0.22 21.40 30.74
N ASN A 147 1.35 22.09 30.57
CA ASN A 147 1.55 23.06 29.50
C ASN A 147 1.98 22.44 28.18
N MET A 148 1.91 23.21 27.09
CA MET A 148 2.26 22.74 25.73
C MET A 148 3.70 22.27 25.65
N LEU A 149 4.65 22.97 26.25
CA LEU A 149 6.07 22.68 26.18
C LEU A 149 6.39 21.32 26.81
N ASN A 150 5.84 21.04 28.00
CA ASN A 150 6.03 19.79 28.71
C ASN A 150 5.49 18.58 27.91
N TYR A 151 4.27 18.71 27.31
CA TYR A 151 3.72 17.66 26.46
C TYR A 151 4.52 17.47 25.17
N TRP A 152 5.10 18.52 24.59
CA TRP A 152 5.90 18.39 23.38
C TRP A 152 7.21 17.64 23.65
N TRP A 153 7.92 18.00 24.73
CA TRP A 153 9.12 17.26 25.13
C TRP A 153 8.81 15.83 25.58
N LEU A 154 7.67 15.60 26.22
CA LEU A 154 7.21 14.23 26.53
C LEU A 154 6.97 13.42 25.24
N LEU A 155 6.35 14.00 24.22
CA LEU A 155 6.18 13.34 22.92
C LEU A 155 7.54 12.95 22.32
N ARG A 156 8.50 13.90 22.30
CA ARG A 156 9.86 13.67 21.81
C ARG A 156 10.55 12.52 22.56
N SER A 157 10.47 12.52 23.88
CA SER A 157 11.04 11.45 24.72
C SER A 157 10.41 10.08 24.42
N LYS A 158 9.06 10.01 24.28
CA LYS A 158 8.36 8.76 23.95
C LYS A 158 8.68 8.25 22.54
N VAL A 159 8.83 9.15 21.57
CA VAL A 159 9.26 8.80 20.20
C VAL A 159 10.68 8.23 20.22
N VAL A 160 11.59 8.81 20.97
CA VAL A 160 12.95 8.27 21.17
C VAL A 160 12.89 6.93 21.86
N HIS A 161 12.10 6.77 22.91
CA HIS A 161 11.90 5.50 23.61
C HIS A 161 11.44 4.39 22.66
N GLN A 162 10.44 4.68 21.78
CA GLN A 162 10.00 3.70 20.78
C GLN A 162 11.11 3.34 19.78
N ARG A 163 11.96 4.30 19.38
CA ARG A 163 13.05 4.05 18.43
C ARG A 163 14.18 3.21 18.95
N VAL A 164 14.32 3.10 20.27
CA VAL A 164 15.33 2.25 20.92
C VAL A 164 14.81 0.87 21.31
N LEU A 165 13.52 0.61 21.21
CA LEU A 165 12.95 -0.73 21.34
C LEU A 165 13.19 -1.55 20.07
N GLU A 166 13.35 -2.87 20.21
CA GLU A 166 13.53 -3.76 19.05
C GLU A 166 12.28 -3.86 18.19
N ASP A 167 11.08 -3.86 18.81
CA ASP A 167 9.80 -3.91 18.11
C ASP A 167 8.84 -2.82 18.60
N ASN A 168 7.75 -2.56 17.85
CA ASN A 168 6.76 -1.56 18.20
C ASN A 168 5.92 -1.98 19.40
N SER A 169 5.84 -1.10 20.42
CA SER A 169 5.04 -1.30 21.62
C SER A 169 3.63 -0.74 21.48
N ALA A 170 2.63 -1.53 21.83
CA ALA A 170 1.22 -1.12 21.82
C ALA A 170 0.89 -0.11 22.94
N THR A 171 1.55 -0.25 24.10
CA THR A 171 1.39 0.65 25.24
C THR A 171 1.96 2.03 24.93
N LEU A 172 3.19 2.11 24.41
CA LEU A 172 3.78 3.37 23.99
C LEU A 172 2.97 4.05 22.88
N TYR A 173 2.44 3.27 21.93
CA TYR A 173 1.55 3.82 20.90
C TYR A 173 0.35 4.56 21.50
N LYS A 174 -0.36 3.94 22.47
CA LYS A 174 -1.50 4.56 23.15
C LYS A 174 -1.10 5.84 23.87
N ASP A 175 0.03 5.82 24.52
CA ASP A 175 0.55 6.97 25.25
C ASP A 175 0.93 8.13 24.34
N ILE A 176 1.55 7.81 23.18
CA ILE A 176 1.88 8.77 22.14
C ILE A 176 0.61 9.37 21.55
N ASP A 177 -0.38 8.55 21.21
CA ASP A 177 -1.66 8.98 20.64
C ASP A 177 -2.41 9.93 21.60
N LEU A 178 -2.46 9.60 22.88
CA LEU A 178 -3.02 10.48 23.94
C LEU A 178 -2.26 11.79 24.08
N THR A 179 -0.93 11.76 23.99
CA THR A 179 -0.08 12.95 24.09
C THR A 179 -0.29 13.86 22.88
N ILE A 180 -0.37 13.27 21.66
CA ILE A 180 -0.66 14.00 20.42
C ILE A 180 -2.05 14.63 20.48
N ALA A 181 -3.07 13.94 20.99
CA ALA A 181 -4.41 14.51 21.13
C ALA A 181 -4.42 15.77 22.01
N LYS A 182 -3.64 15.77 23.10
CA LYS A 182 -3.49 16.96 23.95
C LYS A 182 -2.77 18.10 23.23
N LEU A 183 -1.66 17.80 22.56
CA LEU A 183 -0.90 18.77 21.79
C LEU A 183 -1.71 19.36 20.63
N PHE A 184 -2.55 18.56 19.99
CA PHE A 184 -3.44 19.04 18.95
C PHE A 184 -4.41 20.12 19.45
N ASN A 185 -4.93 19.97 20.66
CA ASN A 185 -5.77 21.01 21.27
C ASN A 185 -4.99 22.32 21.48
N PHE A 186 -3.74 22.26 21.91
CA PHE A 186 -2.89 23.45 22.04
C PHE A 186 -2.56 24.08 20.68
N SER A 187 -2.44 23.29 19.61
CA SER A 187 -2.16 23.80 18.27
C SER A 187 -3.22 24.74 17.73
N GLN A 188 -4.46 24.64 18.21
CA GLN A 188 -5.56 25.52 17.81
C GLN A 188 -5.37 26.97 18.28
N THR A 189 -4.66 27.16 19.41
CA THR A 189 -4.40 28.48 20.01
C THR A 189 -3.03 29.05 19.61
N MET A 190 -2.25 28.31 18.82
CA MET A 190 -0.94 28.74 18.35
C MET A 190 -1.04 29.78 17.24
N ASN A 191 -0.38 30.93 17.42
CA ASN A 191 -0.29 31.99 16.41
C ASN A 191 0.95 31.87 15.53
N ASP A 192 2.01 31.20 16.01
CA ASP A 192 3.22 30.96 15.22
C ASP A 192 3.04 29.83 14.23
N HIS A 193 2.98 30.18 12.94
CA HIS A 193 2.79 29.23 11.83
C HIS A 193 3.95 28.22 11.73
N ARG A 194 5.18 28.64 12.01
CA ARG A 194 6.37 27.78 11.88
C ARG A 194 6.40 26.71 12.97
N LEU A 195 6.17 27.11 14.22
CA LEU A 195 6.02 26.18 15.34
C LEU A 195 4.88 25.20 15.09
N LYS A 196 3.78 25.67 14.52
CA LYS A 196 2.63 24.83 14.20
C LYS A 196 2.95 23.80 13.11
N VAL A 197 3.68 24.19 12.07
CA VAL A 197 4.15 23.26 11.02
C VAL A 197 5.09 22.23 11.64
N LEU A 198 6.09 22.65 12.44
CA LEU A 198 7.01 21.74 13.12
C LEU A 198 6.27 20.73 14.01
N LEU A 199 5.29 21.18 14.77
CA LEU A 199 4.47 20.32 15.62
C LEU A 199 3.74 19.26 14.79
N PHE A 200 3.11 19.65 13.68
CA PHE A 200 2.42 18.70 12.80
C PHE A 200 3.39 17.72 12.14
N LEU A 201 4.61 18.15 11.78
CA LEU A 201 5.65 17.25 11.27
C LEU A 201 6.05 16.20 12.31
N GLU A 202 6.31 16.60 13.55
CA GLU A 202 6.70 15.67 14.61
C GLU A 202 5.55 14.73 15.01
N MET A 203 4.30 15.20 15.02
CA MET A 203 3.12 14.33 15.21
C MET A 203 2.99 13.30 14.08
N ALA A 204 3.16 13.73 12.82
CA ALA A 204 3.11 12.81 11.68
C ALA A 204 4.24 11.77 11.76
N GLN A 205 5.47 12.20 12.12
CA GLN A 205 6.59 11.28 12.28
C GLN A 205 6.37 10.23 13.38
N ALA A 206 5.70 10.59 14.46
CA ALA A 206 5.32 9.62 15.49
C ALA A 206 4.39 8.53 14.93
N TYR A 207 3.48 8.87 14.02
CA TYR A 207 2.61 7.90 13.36
C TYR A 207 3.29 7.11 12.23
N VAL A 208 4.32 7.68 11.58
CA VAL A 208 5.13 6.95 10.57
C VAL A 208 5.79 5.72 11.17
N ILE A 209 6.28 5.80 12.42
CA ILE A 209 6.92 4.68 13.13
C ILE A 209 5.94 3.49 13.27
N TYR A 210 4.67 3.77 13.47
CA TYR A 210 3.62 2.76 13.68
C TYR A 210 2.81 2.43 12.44
N ASP A 211 3.23 2.87 11.26
CA ASP A 211 2.56 2.63 9.97
C ASP A 211 1.08 3.09 9.93
N ARG A 212 0.75 4.18 10.66
CA ARG A 212 -0.60 4.76 10.70
C ARG A 212 -0.84 5.74 9.56
N VAL A 213 -0.88 5.23 8.34
CA VAL A 213 -0.92 6.00 7.09
C VAL A 213 -1.99 7.10 7.09
N GLN A 214 -3.21 6.81 7.51
CA GLN A 214 -4.30 7.78 7.56
C GLN A 214 -4.02 8.96 8.51
N LYS A 215 -3.41 8.68 9.67
CA LYS A 215 -3.01 9.70 10.62
C LYS A 215 -1.84 10.54 10.09
N VAL A 216 -0.89 9.90 9.43
CA VAL A 216 0.22 10.61 8.77
C VAL A 216 -0.32 11.56 7.72
N GLU A 217 -1.25 11.13 6.87
CA GLU A 217 -1.89 11.94 5.84
C GLU A 217 -2.58 13.17 6.43
N GLU A 218 -3.37 12.97 7.50
CA GLU A 218 -4.09 14.04 8.18
C GLU A 218 -3.14 15.17 8.64
N TYR A 219 -2.05 14.82 9.33
CA TYR A 219 -1.10 15.82 9.83
C TYR A 219 -0.18 16.38 8.74
N LEU A 220 0.15 15.57 7.72
CA LEU A 220 0.90 16.05 6.56
C LEU A 220 0.12 17.10 5.76
N LEU A 221 -1.18 16.90 5.55
CA LEU A 221 -2.02 17.89 4.88
C LEU A 221 -2.11 19.18 5.67
N LYS A 222 -2.34 19.10 7.00
CA LYS A 222 -2.34 20.26 7.88
C LYS A 222 -1.00 21.00 7.86
N ALA A 223 0.13 20.28 7.82
CA ALA A 223 1.45 20.87 7.74
C ALA A 223 1.65 21.59 6.38
N LYS A 224 1.24 20.99 5.25
CA LYS A 224 1.31 21.60 3.92
C LYS A 224 0.47 22.86 3.82
N GLU A 225 -0.78 22.82 4.31
CA GLU A 225 -1.68 23.98 4.32
C GLU A 225 -1.12 25.11 5.17
N THR A 226 -0.64 24.79 6.38
CA THR A 226 -0.07 25.81 7.28
C THR A 226 1.23 26.40 6.72
N ALA A 227 2.08 25.59 6.07
CA ALA A 227 3.31 26.06 5.43
C ALA A 227 3.07 26.79 4.10
N GLY A 228 1.89 26.65 3.50
CA GLY A 228 1.60 27.17 2.17
C GLY A 228 2.49 26.57 1.09
N LEU A 229 2.85 25.28 1.25
CA LEU A 229 3.71 24.56 0.31
C LEU A 229 2.86 23.63 -0.57
N LYS A 230 2.93 23.83 -1.88
CA LYS A 230 2.35 22.93 -2.89
C LYS A 230 3.49 22.19 -3.58
N LEU A 231 3.36 20.86 -3.64
CA LEU A 231 4.29 19.95 -4.28
C LEU A 231 3.52 19.19 -5.35
N GLU A 232 3.92 19.34 -6.61
CA GLU A 232 3.26 18.70 -7.76
C GLU A 232 4.29 17.99 -8.62
N LEU A 233 4.01 16.73 -9.00
CA LEU A 233 4.80 16.00 -9.97
C LEU A 233 4.33 16.35 -11.39
N THR A 234 5.27 16.73 -12.24
CA THR A 234 5.04 17.07 -13.65
C THR A 234 5.92 16.22 -14.54
N GLY A 235 5.42 15.89 -15.74
CA GLY A 235 6.19 15.19 -16.75
C GLY A 235 6.98 16.19 -17.59
N ILE A 236 8.31 16.16 -17.58
CA ILE A 236 9.20 17.02 -18.35
C ILE A 236 10.13 16.15 -19.18
N LEU A 237 10.43 16.57 -20.42
CA LEU A 237 11.36 15.85 -21.28
C LEU A 237 12.77 15.91 -20.74
N GLY A 238 13.39 14.73 -20.54
CA GLY A 238 14.73 14.62 -19.99
C GLY A 238 15.49 13.37 -20.45
N LYS A 239 16.79 13.37 -20.22
CA LYS A 239 17.70 12.27 -20.52
C LYS A 239 18.20 11.63 -19.24
N ARG A 240 18.18 10.29 -19.17
CA ARG A 240 18.68 9.48 -18.05
C ARG A 240 20.00 8.79 -18.32
N THR A 241 20.30 8.60 -19.61
CA THR A 241 21.52 7.87 -20.01
C THR A 241 22.37 8.72 -20.93
N LYS A 242 23.68 8.50 -20.90
CA LYS A 242 24.67 9.22 -21.69
C LYS A 242 24.48 9.02 -23.21
N PHE A 243 23.90 7.89 -23.62
CA PHE A 243 23.71 7.51 -25.01
C PHE A 243 22.32 7.79 -25.55
N GLN A 244 21.44 8.32 -24.73
CA GLN A 244 20.08 8.65 -25.13
C GLN A 244 20.07 9.85 -26.07
N GLN A 245 19.61 9.64 -27.32
CA GLN A 245 19.54 10.71 -28.31
C GLN A 245 18.31 11.59 -28.10
N GLU A 246 17.15 10.98 -27.92
CA GLU A 246 15.88 11.69 -27.73
C GLU A 246 15.55 11.81 -26.25
N ALA A 247 15.05 12.97 -25.84
CA ALA A 247 14.55 13.15 -24.47
C ALA A 247 13.18 12.49 -24.32
N LEU A 248 13.01 11.73 -23.25
CA LEU A 248 11.75 11.06 -22.91
C LEU A 248 11.09 11.75 -21.70
N PRO A 249 9.76 11.66 -21.56
CA PRO A 249 9.07 12.19 -20.38
C PRO A 249 9.65 11.61 -19.08
N GLN A 250 10.07 12.48 -18.18
CA GLN A 250 10.59 12.15 -16.86
C GLN A 250 9.78 12.90 -15.81
N LEU A 251 9.62 12.30 -14.64
CA LEU A 251 8.98 12.97 -13.52
C LEU A 251 9.92 14.03 -12.92
N ALA A 252 9.38 15.21 -12.74
CA ALA A 252 10.05 16.33 -12.10
C ALA A 252 9.13 16.92 -11.02
N LEU A 253 9.70 17.37 -9.91
CA LEU A 253 8.98 18.03 -8.85
C LEU A 253 8.97 19.54 -9.08
N THR A 254 7.78 20.11 -9.12
CA THR A 254 7.56 21.55 -9.06
C THR A 254 7.06 21.91 -7.67
N SER A 255 7.68 22.91 -7.06
CA SER A 255 7.31 23.41 -5.75
C SER A 255 6.86 24.87 -5.85
N GLN A 256 5.75 25.18 -5.21
CA GLN A 256 5.25 26.54 -5.12
C GLN A 256 5.09 26.92 -3.64
N LEU A 257 5.63 28.07 -3.28
CA LEU A 257 5.54 28.64 -1.94
C LEU A 257 4.58 29.82 -1.97
N ASP A 258 3.62 29.86 -1.03
CA ASP A 258 2.75 31.01 -0.88
C ASP A 258 3.55 32.24 -0.42
N SER A 259 3.53 33.31 -1.22
CA SER A 259 4.25 34.57 -0.96
C SER A 259 3.70 35.35 0.22
N ASN A 260 2.47 35.08 0.68
CA ASN A 260 1.82 35.76 1.78
C ASN A 260 2.32 35.32 3.17
N ILE A 261 3.04 34.20 3.25
CA ILE A 261 3.59 33.68 4.50
C ILE A 261 5.01 34.24 4.66
N GLU A 262 5.22 35.04 5.72
CA GLU A 262 6.56 35.54 6.07
C GLU A 262 7.51 34.38 6.36
N ARG A 263 8.51 34.23 5.49
CA ARG A 263 9.61 33.30 5.68
C ARG A 263 10.87 34.09 5.87
N LYS A 264 11.49 33.96 7.03
CA LYS A 264 12.87 34.46 7.14
C LYS A 264 13.69 33.71 6.11
N SER A 265 14.43 34.41 5.28
CA SER A 265 15.36 33.82 4.31
C SER A 265 16.23 32.82 5.08
N ALA A 266 16.44 31.63 4.48
CA ALA A 266 17.42 30.68 5.01
C ALA A 266 18.80 31.34 4.88
N GLU A 267 19.05 32.36 5.71
CA GLU A 267 20.37 32.96 5.77
C GLU A 267 21.35 31.89 6.24
N ALA A 268 22.31 31.74 5.45
CA ALA A 268 23.56 31.06 5.46
C ALA A 268 24.30 30.94 6.82
N SER A 269 23.57 30.52 7.89
CA SER A 269 24.23 30.18 9.16
C SER A 269 24.83 28.76 9.15
N HIS A 270 24.46 27.92 8.14
CA HIS A 270 25.08 26.63 7.92
C HIS A 270 26.00 26.72 6.73
N GLY A 271 27.28 26.80 6.99
CA GLY A 271 28.31 26.71 5.96
C GLY A 271 28.07 25.42 5.13
N THR A 272 28.20 25.53 3.82
CA THR A 272 28.09 24.42 2.86
C THR A 272 29.07 23.28 3.16
N SER A 273 30.03 23.48 4.06
CA SER A 273 31.06 22.53 4.47
C SER A 273 30.60 21.50 5.53
N GLU A 274 29.46 21.71 6.16
CA GLU A 274 28.98 20.83 7.26
C GLU A 274 27.95 19.79 6.83
N LEU A 275 27.46 19.84 5.58
CA LEU A 275 26.50 18.86 5.08
C LEU A 275 27.17 17.61 4.55
N PRO A 276 26.59 16.40 4.79
CA PRO A 276 27.13 15.15 4.25
C PRO A 276 27.25 15.22 2.73
N PRO A 277 28.38 14.76 2.14
CA PRO A 277 28.58 14.79 0.71
C PRO A 277 27.64 13.83 -0.02
N ASP A 278 27.18 14.21 -1.19
CA ASP A 278 26.44 13.38 -2.12
C ASP A 278 27.40 12.64 -3.02
N VAL A 279 27.44 11.29 -2.93
CA VAL A 279 28.31 10.46 -3.75
C VAL A 279 27.78 10.38 -5.17
N GLU A 280 28.60 10.71 -6.15
CA GLU A 280 28.24 10.68 -7.56
C GLU A 280 28.14 9.25 -8.11
N LEU A 281 27.19 9.03 -9.00
CA LEU A 281 27.07 7.75 -9.70
C LEU A 281 28.16 7.60 -10.76
N GLN A 282 29.04 6.63 -10.55
CA GLN A 282 30.07 6.24 -11.51
C GLN A 282 29.55 5.08 -12.39
N ASP A 283 28.71 5.39 -13.36
CA ASP A 283 28.17 4.40 -14.30
C ASP A 283 28.44 4.84 -15.74
N ASP A 284 28.80 3.88 -16.59
CA ASP A 284 29.17 4.17 -17.97
C ASP A 284 27.98 4.56 -18.85
N VAL A 285 26.78 4.14 -18.46
CA VAL A 285 25.56 4.33 -19.26
C VAL A 285 24.65 5.38 -18.63
N ARG A 286 24.43 5.32 -17.30
CA ARG A 286 23.46 6.14 -16.59
C ARG A 286 24.07 7.49 -16.19
N LEU A 287 23.29 8.55 -16.31
CA LEU A 287 23.67 9.87 -15.80
C LEU A 287 23.49 9.91 -14.28
N ASN A 288 24.34 10.67 -13.59
CA ASN A 288 24.23 10.89 -12.15
C ASN A 288 22.90 11.58 -11.78
N LYS A 289 22.51 12.59 -12.58
CA LYS A 289 21.23 13.31 -12.46
C LYS A 289 20.53 13.33 -13.80
N ILE A 290 19.20 13.41 -13.79
CA ILE A 290 18.41 13.55 -15.01
C ILE A 290 18.69 14.94 -15.62
N GLU A 291 19.06 14.99 -16.90
CA GLU A 291 19.22 16.22 -17.66
C GLU A 291 17.90 16.58 -18.32
N PHE A 292 17.23 17.60 -17.81
CA PHE A 292 15.99 18.10 -18.38
C PHE A 292 16.24 19.11 -19.50
N ASN A 293 15.42 19.06 -20.55
CA ASN A 293 15.51 19.99 -21.68
C ASN A 293 15.14 21.43 -21.28
N GLU A 294 14.26 21.57 -20.30
CA GLU A 294 13.83 22.86 -19.74
C GLU A 294 14.49 23.09 -18.39
N LYS A 295 14.89 24.33 -18.12
CA LYS A 295 15.34 24.68 -16.78
C LYS A 295 14.15 24.66 -15.84
N ILE A 296 14.08 23.62 -15.01
CA ILE A 296 13.14 23.59 -13.89
C ILE A 296 13.58 24.71 -12.94
N SER A 297 12.68 25.65 -12.67
CA SER A 297 12.93 26.62 -11.61
C SER A 297 12.85 25.89 -10.27
N GLN A 298 14.00 25.40 -9.81
CA GLN A 298 14.11 24.85 -8.47
C GLN A 298 13.98 26.01 -7.49
N VAL A 299 12.84 26.06 -6.81
CA VAL A 299 12.65 27.01 -5.70
C VAL A 299 13.54 26.55 -4.56
N GLU A 300 14.33 27.49 -4.02
CA GLU A 300 15.06 27.22 -2.78
C GLU A 300 14.05 26.94 -1.65
N LEU A 301 14.09 25.71 -1.13
CA LEU A 301 13.23 25.30 -0.04
C LEU A 301 13.91 25.63 1.30
N PRO A 302 13.26 26.40 2.19
CA PRO A 302 13.73 26.56 3.55
C PRO A 302 13.78 25.24 4.33
N SER A 303 14.50 25.19 5.44
CA SER A 303 14.78 23.96 6.20
C SER A 303 13.53 23.19 6.64
N LEU A 304 12.48 23.90 7.01
CA LEU A 304 11.21 23.31 7.45
C LEU A 304 10.47 22.65 6.27
N GLU A 305 10.45 23.32 5.12
CA GLU A 305 9.83 22.84 3.89
C GLU A 305 10.61 21.67 3.26
N GLN A 306 11.94 21.63 3.40
CA GLN A 306 12.76 20.46 3.05
C GLN A 306 12.36 19.24 3.89
N THR A 307 12.18 19.42 5.19
CA THR A 307 11.78 18.35 6.10
C THR A 307 10.35 17.89 5.83
N LEU A 308 9.45 18.81 5.45
CA LEU A 308 8.09 18.48 5.03
C LEU A 308 8.08 17.70 3.70
N CYS A 309 8.95 18.06 2.77
CA CYS A 309 9.14 17.29 1.53
C CYS A 309 9.61 15.86 1.84
N LEU A 310 10.53 15.69 2.78
CA LEU A 310 11.01 14.37 3.22
C LEU A 310 9.91 13.55 3.91
N LEU A 311 9.08 14.16 4.75
CA LEU A 311 7.92 13.47 5.34
C LEU A 311 6.94 13.00 4.26
N ASN A 312 6.76 13.78 3.19
CA ASN A 312 5.93 13.35 2.05
C ASN A 312 6.49 12.09 1.38
N VAL A 313 7.82 11.96 1.23
CA VAL A 313 8.47 10.73 0.75
C VAL A 313 8.12 9.54 1.64
N GLN A 314 8.28 9.71 2.96
CA GLN A 314 8.02 8.64 3.93
C GLN A 314 6.53 8.23 3.95
N TYR A 315 5.62 9.20 3.78
CA TYR A 315 4.20 8.94 3.62
C TYR A 315 3.90 8.12 2.34
N LEU A 316 4.44 8.53 1.19
CA LEU A 316 4.24 7.81 -0.07
C LEU A 316 4.79 6.39 -0.02
N GLN A 317 5.96 6.18 0.60
CA GLN A 317 6.54 4.83 0.81
C GLN A 317 5.62 3.90 1.62
N LYS A 318 4.80 4.46 2.52
CA LYS A 318 3.90 3.68 3.38
C LYS A 318 2.47 3.58 2.83
N SER A 319 2.04 4.53 1.99
CA SER A 319 0.67 4.60 1.47
C SER A 319 0.49 3.91 0.13
N GLN A 320 1.56 3.76 -0.65
CA GLN A 320 1.49 3.18 -1.99
C GLN A 320 2.05 1.75 -2.05
N PRO A 321 1.63 0.93 -3.01
CA PRO A 321 2.20 -0.39 -3.23
C PRO A 321 3.67 -0.28 -3.65
N LYS A 322 4.46 -1.29 -3.27
CA LYS A 322 5.88 -1.36 -3.63
C LYS A 322 6.00 -1.88 -5.06
N ASP A 323 6.12 -0.98 -6.00
CA ASP A 323 6.38 -1.26 -7.40
C ASP A 323 7.49 -0.37 -7.96
N ASP A 324 7.93 -0.62 -9.18
CA ASP A 324 8.98 0.17 -9.83
C ASP A 324 8.53 1.62 -10.09
N LEU A 325 7.24 1.87 -10.22
CA LEU A 325 6.68 3.20 -10.41
C LEU A 325 6.81 4.06 -9.16
N LEU A 326 6.61 3.48 -7.98
CA LEU A 326 6.79 4.16 -6.71
C LEU A 326 8.20 4.72 -6.56
N GLU A 327 9.24 3.95 -6.93
CA GLU A 327 10.62 4.42 -6.87
C GLU A 327 10.86 5.64 -7.76
N GLU A 328 10.26 5.65 -8.94
CA GLU A 328 10.33 6.78 -9.86
C GLU A 328 9.57 8.02 -9.36
N GLU A 329 8.47 7.84 -8.66
CA GLU A 329 7.72 8.92 -8.04
C GLU A 329 8.43 9.54 -6.83
N LEU A 330 9.14 8.73 -6.04
CA LEU A 330 9.84 9.19 -4.85
C LEU A 330 11.13 9.97 -5.18
N ARG A 331 11.81 9.60 -6.25
CA ARG A 331 13.09 10.19 -6.65
C ARG A 331 13.07 11.72 -6.76
N PRO A 332 12.11 12.37 -7.45
CA PRO A 332 12.08 13.83 -7.57
C PRO A 332 12.00 14.55 -6.23
N TYR A 333 11.27 14.01 -5.27
CA TYR A 333 11.17 14.58 -3.92
C TYR A 333 12.49 14.47 -3.16
N ILE A 334 13.17 13.33 -3.24
CA ILE A 334 14.47 13.11 -2.60
C ILE A 334 15.52 14.04 -3.21
N GLU A 335 15.57 14.13 -4.56
CA GLU A 335 16.48 15.02 -5.26
C GLU A 335 16.22 16.49 -4.94
N ALA A 336 14.96 16.89 -4.75
CA ALA A 336 14.61 18.25 -4.35
C ALA A 336 15.22 18.63 -2.98
N VAL A 337 15.29 17.68 -2.04
CA VAL A 337 15.98 17.90 -0.74
C VAL A 337 17.50 17.88 -0.91
N LEU A 338 18.04 16.93 -1.67
CA LEU A 338 19.50 16.76 -1.82
C LEU A 338 20.17 17.86 -2.67
N ASN A 339 19.43 18.49 -3.57
CA ASN A 339 19.94 19.57 -4.44
C ASN A 339 19.99 20.93 -3.72
N GLN A 340 19.45 21.06 -2.49
CA GLN A 340 19.55 22.30 -1.72
C GLN A 340 21.00 22.51 -1.24
N LYS A 341 21.47 23.75 -1.31
CA LYS A 341 22.82 24.14 -0.90
C LYS A 341 22.97 24.20 0.62
N SER A 342 21.88 24.48 1.32
CA SER A 342 21.81 24.57 2.77
C SER A 342 20.58 23.83 3.28
N GLY A 343 20.62 23.34 4.52
CA GLY A 343 19.47 22.62 5.12
C GLY A 343 19.83 21.85 6.37
N PRO A 344 18.85 21.22 7.03
CA PRO A 344 19.10 20.46 8.24
C PRO A 344 19.93 19.21 7.95
N TRP A 345 21.00 19.00 8.74
CA TRP A 345 21.86 17.82 8.62
C TRP A 345 21.06 16.51 8.74
N ALA A 346 20.18 16.42 9.75
CA ALA A 346 19.36 15.23 9.96
C ALA A 346 18.43 14.89 8.78
N SER A 347 17.80 15.92 8.18
CA SER A 347 16.92 15.70 7.01
C SER A 347 17.70 15.25 5.78
N ARG A 348 18.91 15.79 5.57
CA ARG A 348 19.78 15.40 4.46
C ARG A 348 20.28 13.95 4.62
N VAL A 349 20.75 13.55 5.82
CA VAL A 349 21.15 12.16 6.09
C VAL A 349 19.98 11.21 5.91
N ALA A 350 18.80 11.55 6.42
CA ALA A 350 17.62 10.71 6.25
C ALA A 350 17.25 10.55 4.78
N ALA A 351 17.32 11.63 3.97
CA ALA A 351 17.07 11.56 2.53
C ALA A 351 18.11 10.68 1.81
N LEU A 352 19.40 10.78 2.15
CA LEU A 352 20.46 9.93 1.62
C LEU A 352 20.25 8.45 1.96
N LEU A 353 19.90 8.13 3.21
CA LEU A 353 19.61 6.76 3.64
C LEU A 353 18.38 6.18 2.93
N ILE A 354 17.32 6.97 2.73
CA ILE A 354 16.15 6.54 1.94
C ILE A 354 16.57 6.27 0.51
N ARG A 355 17.37 7.14 -0.13
CA ARG A 355 17.89 6.92 -1.48
C ARG A 355 18.71 5.63 -1.56
N CYS A 356 19.62 5.40 -0.62
CA CYS A 356 20.41 4.16 -0.56
C CYS A 356 19.52 2.92 -0.49
N LYS A 357 18.43 2.96 0.27
CA LYS A 357 17.48 1.86 0.36
C LYS A 357 16.74 1.60 -0.94
N LEU A 358 16.35 2.64 -1.69
CA LEU A 358 15.72 2.50 -3.00
C LEU A 358 16.70 1.95 -4.04
N GLU A 359 17.95 2.40 -4.01
CA GLU A 359 18.99 1.98 -4.95
C GLU A 359 19.54 0.58 -4.70
N ALA A 360 19.30 0.00 -3.54
CA ALA A 360 19.77 -1.33 -3.15
C ALA A 360 19.24 -2.45 -4.08
N SER A 361 18.06 -2.28 -4.67
CA SER A 361 17.43 -3.23 -5.58
C SER A 361 18.05 -3.23 -6.99
N HIS A 362 18.73 -2.15 -7.39
CA HIS A 362 19.19 -1.94 -8.75
C HIS A 362 20.70 -2.19 -8.92
N LYS A 363 21.07 -3.14 -9.78
CA LYS A 363 22.45 -3.55 -10.03
C LYS A 363 23.41 -2.40 -10.40
N ARG A 364 22.93 -1.31 -11.02
CA ARG A 364 23.77 -0.19 -11.45
C ARG A 364 23.96 0.88 -10.39
N THR A 365 23.13 0.92 -9.36
CA THR A 365 23.13 1.96 -8.34
C THR A 365 23.49 1.45 -6.94
N VAL A 366 23.44 0.12 -6.71
CA VAL A 366 23.73 -0.48 -5.42
C VAL A 366 25.15 -0.16 -4.91
N GLU A 367 26.13 -0.06 -5.81
CA GLU A 367 27.51 0.30 -5.45
C GLU A 367 27.58 1.75 -4.96
N ARG A 368 26.91 2.69 -5.62
CA ARG A 368 26.77 4.07 -5.12
C ARG A 368 26.08 4.10 -3.75
N ALA A 369 25.00 3.34 -3.59
CA ALA A 369 24.27 3.26 -2.33
C ALA A 369 25.18 2.77 -1.19
N MET A 370 26.00 1.76 -1.45
CA MET A 370 26.96 1.23 -0.49
C MET A 370 28.02 2.28 -0.12
N LEU A 371 28.67 2.90 -1.10
CA LEU A 371 29.65 3.95 -0.86
C LEU A 371 29.07 5.16 -0.13
N GLN A 372 27.83 5.56 -0.47
CA GLN A 372 27.13 6.64 0.23
C GLN A 372 26.86 6.28 1.69
N CYS A 373 26.37 5.08 1.94
CA CYS A 373 26.10 4.62 3.30
C CYS A 373 27.38 4.49 4.12
N GLU A 374 28.47 3.95 3.53
CA GLU A 374 29.79 3.88 4.14
C GLU A 374 30.34 5.29 4.48
N THR A 375 30.15 6.26 3.57
CA THR A 375 30.54 7.66 3.81
C THR A 375 29.81 8.23 5.02
N ILE A 376 28.48 8.00 5.14
CA ILE A 376 27.67 8.49 6.27
C ILE A 376 28.12 7.83 7.58
N VAL A 377 28.35 6.51 7.58
CA VAL A 377 28.75 5.75 8.78
C VAL A 377 30.15 6.13 9.26
N ASN A 378 31.08 6.42 8.33
CA ASN A 378 32.47 6.72 8.64
C ASN A 378 32.78 8.21 8.74
N GLU A 379 31.78 9.09 8.53
CA GLU A 379 31.95 10.52 8.55
C GLU A 379 32.35 11.04 9.95
N LYS A 380 33.55 11.57 10.04
CA LYS A 380 34.14 12.17 11.26
C LYS A 380 34.02 13.69 11.29
N THR A 381 33.13 14.28 10.50
CA THR A 381 32.99 15.73 10.46
C THR A 381 32.57 16.28 11.82
N ALA A 382 33.25 17.33 12.22
CA ALA A 382 32.99 18.05 13.46
C ALA A 382 31.74 18.95 13.30
N VAL A 383 30.58 18.33 13.00
CA VAL A 383 29.30 19.03 13.02
C VAL A 383 28.91 19.30 14.46
N SER A 384 28.53 20.54 14.75
CA SER A 384 28.12 20.87 16.12
C SER A 384 26.93 20.01 16.56
N PRO A 385 26.84 19.60 17.83
CA PRO A 385 25.75 18.77 18.32
C PRO A 385 24.37 19.37 18.02
N THR A 386 24.24 20.68 18.15
CA THR A 386 23.04 21.41 17.81
C THR A 386 22.60 21.27 16.35
N ASN A 387 23.54 21.41 15.41
CA ASN A 387 23.25 21.24 13.99
C ASN A 387 22.89 19.81 13.64
N ARG A 388 23.51 18.84 14.28
CA ARG A 388 23.25 17.41 14.09
C ARG A 388 21.85 17.03 14.57
N LEU A 389 21.39 17.53 15.70
CA LEU A 389 20.10 17.24 16.29
C LEU A 389 18.97 18.16 15.78
N SER A 390 19.33 19.17 14.99
CA SER A 390 18.35 20.05 14.34
C SER A 390 17.37 19.22 13.49
N TYR A 391 16.06 19.43 13.69
CA TYR A 391 14.98 18.68 13.02
C TYR A 391 15.00 17.14 13.21
N LEU A 392 15.73 16.61 14.20
CA LEU A 392 15.85 15.18 14.42
C LEU A 392 14.50 14.45 14.48
N TRP A 393 13.58 14.95 15.30
CA TRP A 393 12.24 14.34 15.46
C TRP A 393 11.33 14.50 14.25
N ALA A 394 11.51 15.58 13.49
CA ALA A 394 10.72 15.85 12.29
C ALA A 394 11.24 15.12 11.04
N SER A 395 12.55 14.88 10.93
CA SER A 395 13.19 14.23 9.77
C SER A 395 12.95 12.72 9.69
N GLY A 396 12.65 12.09 10.83
CA GLY A 396 12.54 10.65 10.90
C GLY A 396 13.87 9.90 10.85
N LEU A 397 15.00 10.57 11.08
CA LEU A 397 16.32 9.94 11.08
C LEU A 397 16.38 8.81 12.13
N PRO A 398 16.72 7.56 11.74
CA PRO A 398 16.89 6.45 12.68
C PRO A 398 18.18 6.55 13.48
N CYS A 399 18.34 5.73 14.51
CA CYS A 399 19.56 5.66 15.33
C CYS A 399 20.78 5.21 14.53
N ALA A 400 21.98 5.59 14.97
CA ALA A 400 23.24 5.33 14.25
C ALA A 400 23.52 3.84 13.96
N TRP A 401 23.12 2.93 14.84
CA TRP A 401 23.26 1.49 14.58
C TRP A 401 22.41 1.01 13.41
N THR A 402 21.28 1.64 13.13
CA THR A 402 20.44 1.31 11.96
C THR A 402 21.15 1.68 10.65
N TRP A 403 22.00 2.73 10.62
CA TRP A 403 22.78 3.08 9.42
C TRP A 403 23.82 2.00 9.14
N ARG A 404 24.47 1.47 10.17
CA ARG A 404 25.42 0.35 10.05
C ARG A 404 24.70 -0.93 9.60
N GLN A 405 23.51 -1.19 10.13
CA GLN A 405 22.68 -2.31 9.66
C GLN A 405 22.37 -2.15 8.17
N GLN A 406 21.95 -0.96 7.73
CA GLN A 406 21.68 -0.70 6.31
C GLN A 406 22.92 -0.88 5.44
N LEU A 407 24.11 -0.52 5.95
CA LEU A 407 25.37 -0.79 5.25
C LEU A 407 25.63 -2.30 5.11
N ALA A 408 25.39 -3.07 6.16
CA ALA A 408 25.51 -4.53 6.11
C ALA A 408 24.53 -5.17 5.14
N ASP A 409 23.28 -4.67 5.07
CA ASP A 409 22.28 -5.09 4.09
C ASP A 409 22.73 -4.82 2.64
N LEU A 410 23.37 -3.67 2.40
CA LEU A 410 23.96 -3.32 1.10
C LEU A 410 25.14 -4.24 0.74
N TYR A 411 26.00 -4.60 1.69
CA TYR A 411 27.02 -5.61 1.46
C TYR A 411 26.42 -6.96 1.06
N LEU A 412 25.31 -7.38 1.69
CA LEU A 412 24.58 -8.60 1.28
C LEU A 412 24.03 -8.49 -0.13
N SER A 413 23.46 -7.35 -0.50
CA SER A 413 22.94 -7.09 -1.85
C SER A 413 24.00 -7.18 -2.93
N LEU A 414 25.25 -6.83 -2.58
CA LEU A 414 26.44 -6.98 -3.43
C LEU A 414 27.08 -8.38 -3.38
N GLY A 415 26.57 -9.29 -2.53
CA GLY A 415 27.13 -10.62 -2.33
C GLY A 415 28.38 -10.66 -1.44
N LEU A 416 28.72 -9.56 -0.75
CA LEU A 416 29.85 -9.45 0.17
C LEU A 416 29.50 -10.01 1.57
N VAL A 417 29.09 -11.28 1.62
CA VAL A 417 28.52 -11.92 2.83
C VAL A 417 29.46 -11.85 4.03
N LYS A 418 30.76 -11.92 3.85
CA LYS A 418 31.73 -11.85 4.97
C LYS A 418 31.80 -10.45 5.58
N ALA A 419 31.82 -9.39 4.77
CA ALA A 419 31.81 -8.03 5.26
C ALA A 419 30.47 -7.70 5.98
N ALA A 420 29.35 -8.18 5.45
CA ALA A 420 28.06 -8.06 6.10
C ALA A 420 28.07 -8.77 7.47
N LEU A 421 28.59 -10.01 7.53
CA LEU A 421 28.69 -10.76 8.77
C LEU A 421 29.51 -10.03 9.84
N GLU A 422 30.62 -9.39 9.48
CA GLU A 422 31.45 -8.61 10.42
C GLU A 422 30.69 -7.41 11.01
N GLU A 423 29.91 -6.69 10.19
CA GLU A 423 29.10 -5.58 10.67
C GLU A 423 27.92 -6.06 11.55
N TYR A 424 27.23 -7.13 11.16
CA TYR A 424 26.15 -7.71 11.99
C TYR A 424 26.68 -8.26 13.31
N GLN A 425 27.89 -8.83 13.35
CA GLN A 425 28.51 -9.28 14.60
C GLN A 425 28.82 -8.11 15.55
N LYS A 426 29.32 -6.98 15.04
CA LYS A 426 29.52 -5.75 15.82
C LYS A 426 28.22 -5.22 16.42
N LEU A 427 27.12 -5.33 15.65
CA LEU A 427 25.79 -4.89 16.05
C LEU A 427 25.02 -5.92 16.88
N GLN A 428 25.54 -7.14 17.05
CA GLN A 428 24.88 -8.26 17.74
C GLN A 428 23.50 -8.60 17.14
N LEU A 429 23.36 -8.46 15.81
CA LEU A 429 22.14 -8.78 15.08
C LEU A 429 22.13 -10.28 14.71
N TRP A 430 21.76 -11.10 15.68
CA TRP A 430 21.86 -12.55 15.58
C TRP A 430 21.01 -13.16 14.48
N GLU A 431 19.85 -12.59 14.17
CA GLU A 431 18.98 -13.03 13.06
C GLU A 431 19.70 -12.93 11.72
N ASP A 432 20.32 -11.78 11.45
CA ASP A 432 21.06 -11.53 10.22
C ASP A 432 22.37 -12.33 10.14
N ILE A 433 23.00 -12.56 11.29
CA ILE A 433 24.16 -13.45 11.42
C ILE A 433 23.80 -14.87 11.01
N ILE A 434 22.63 -15.41 11.44
CA ILE A 434 22.14 -16.73 11.04
C ILE A 434 21.92 -16.79 9.54
N VAL A 435 21.33 -15.73 8.96
CA VAL A 435 21.14 -15.63 7.50
C VAL A 435 22.49 -15.69 6.78
N CYS A 436 23.49 -14.91 7.23
CA CYS A 436 24.83 -14.93 6.66
C CYS A 436 25.48 -16.31 6.75
N TYR A 437 25.43 -16.98 7.90
CA TYR A 437 25.96 -18.34 8.04
C TYR A 437 25.20 -19.36 7.19
N THR A 438 23.90 -19.17 7.00
CA THR A 438 23.10 -20.03 6.12
C THR A 438 23.50 -19.85 4.66
N LEU A 439 23.72 -18.61 4.21
CA LEU A 439 24.22 -18.30 2.86
C LEU A 439 25.61 -18.87 2.63
N LEU A 440 26.46 -18.89 3.66
CA LEU A 440 27.79 -19.51 3.64
C LEU A 440 27.73 -21.03 3.79
N GLN A 441 26.55 -21.65 3.93
CA GLN A 441 26.36 -23.09 4.19
C GLN A 441 27.00 -23.59 5.51
N LEU A 442 27.09 -22.72 6.52
CA LEU A 442 27.74 -22.97 7.82
C LEU A 442 26.73 -22.91 8.98
N ARG A 443 25.54 -23.47 8.83
CA ARG A 443 24.47 -23.42 9.84
C ARG A 443 24.89 -23.90 11.24
N HIS A 444 25.76 -24.92 11.30
CA HIS A 444 26.28 -25.43 12.58
C HIS A 444 27.03 -24.36 13.38
N LYS A 445 27.78 -23.48 12.70
CA LYS A 445 28.48 -22.37 13.35
C LYS A 445 27.55 -21.32 13.93
N ALA A 446 26.40 -21.10 13.29
CA ALA A 446 25.38 -20.21 13.85
C ALA A 446 24.91 -20.72 15.22
N ALA A 447 24.57 -22.01 15.31
CA ALA A 447 24.12 -22.61 16.57
C ALA A 447 25.23 -22.59 17.67
N GLU A 448 26.49 -22.84 17.30
CA GLU A 448 27.60 -22.77 18.24
C GLU A 448 27.82 -21.37 18.82
N VAL A 449 27.78 -20.34 17.96
CA VAL A 449 27.94 -18.94 18.37
C VAL A 449 26.79 -18.50 19.27
N ILE A 450 25.54 -18.87 18.93
CA ILE A 450 24.37 -18.54 19.76
C ILE A 450 24.48 -19.24 21.11
N GLN A 451 24.88 -20.52 21.15
CA GLN A 451 25.06 -21.25 22.40
C GLN A 451 26.12 -20.58 23.30
N GLN A 452 27.27 -20.16 22.74
CA GLN A 452 28.28 -19.42 23.49
C GLN A 452 27.73 -18.10 24.07
N GLN A 453 26.86 -17.42 23.34
CA GLN A 453 26.26 -16.19 23.85
C GLN A 453 25.20 -16.45 24.95
N ILE A 454 24.46 -17.56 24.86
CA ILE A 454 23.55 -17.99 25.93
C ILE A 454 24.32 -18.31 27.20
N ASP A 455 25.49 -18.91 27.09
CA ASP A 455 26.33 -19.25 28.24
C ASP A 455 26.91 -17.99 28.94
N ILE A 456 27.10 -16.89 28.19
CA ILE A 456 27.55 -15.60 28.70
C ILE A 456 26.37 -14.82 29.33
N LYS A 457 25.29 -14.61 28.55
CA LYS A 457 24.11 -13.88 29.00
C LYS A 457 22.85 -14.45 28.32
N PRO A 458 22.10 -15.32 29.02
CA PRO A 458 20.89 -15.89 28.45
C PRO A 458 19.82 -14.83 28.24
N THR A 459 19.17 -14.84 27.05
CA THR A 459 18.04 -13.96 26.72
C THR A 459 16.97 -14.76 25.98
N VAL A 460 15.71 -14.31 26.07
CA VAL A 460 14.60 -14.93 25.34
C VAL A 460 14.87 -14.98 23.85
N LYS A 461 15.46 -13.90 23.30
CA LYS A 461 15.82 -13.78 21.88
C LYS A 461 16.79 -14.89 21.46
N LEU A 462 17.88 -15.10 22.22
CA LEU A 462 18.88 -16.12 21.91
C LEU A 462 18.33 -17.56 21.99
N TYR A 463 17.43 -17.84 22.92
CA TYR A 463 16.73 -19.15 22.95
C TYR A 463 15.83 -19.35 21.73
N CYS A 464 15.08 -18.34 21.33
CA CYS A 464 14.27 -18.41 20.11
C CYS A 464 15.13 -18.66 18.87
N LEU A 465 16.24 -17.92 18.72
CA LEU A 465 17.15 -18.05 17.58
C LEU A 465 17.89 -19.38 17.57
N LEU A 466 18.19 -19.93 18.74
CA LEU A 466 18.75 -21.29 18.83
C LEU A 466 17.74 -22.33 18.34
N GLY A 467 16.46 -22.16 18.67
CA GLY A 467 15.37 -22.97 18.14
C GLY A 467 15.28 -22.89 16.62
N ASP A 468 15.39 -21.68 16.05
CA ASP A 468 15.37 -21.43 14.58
C ASP A 468 16.61 -22.06 13.89
N ALA A 469 17.79 -22.01 14.54
CA ALA A 469 19.02 -22.56 13.97
C ALA A 469 19.10 -24.08 14.05
N THR A 470 18.57 -24.67 15.14
CA THR A 470 18.66 -26.14 15.43
C THR A 470 17.39 -26.89 14.97
N ASP A 471 16.32 -26.17 14.61
CA ASP A 471 15.02 -26.76 14.27
C ASP A 471 14.39 -27.58 15.42
N ASP A 472 14.64 -27.22 16.68
CA ASP A 472 14.16 -27.93 17.88
C ASP A 472 13.13 -27.09 18.65
N GLU A 473 11.91 -27.63 18.79
CA GLU A 473 10.77 -27.00 19.46
C GLU A 473 11.02 -26.76 20.96
N ASN A 474 11.88 -27.54 21.62
CA ASN A 474 12.14 -27.44 23.05
C ASN A 474 12.78 -26.10 23.45
N TRP A 475 13.51 -25.46 22.54
CA TRP A 475 14.14 -24.18 22.82
C TRP A 475 13.12 -23.05 22.93
N TYR A 476 12.05 -23.07 22.13
CA TYR A 476 10.97 -22.09 22.27
C TYR A 476 10.20 -22.25 23.58
N LYS A 477 10.00 -23.50 24.02
CA LYS A 477 9.43 -23.77 25.33
C LYS A 477 10.29 -23.20 26.44
N LYS A 478 11.62 -23.43 26.41
CA LYS A 478 12.56 -22.81 27.34
C LYS A 478 12.52 -21.28 27.30
N ALA A 479 12.45 -20.69 26.11
CA ALA A 479 12.32 -19.23 25.92
C ALA A 479 11.07 -18.69 26.60
N TRP A 480 9.95 -19.41 26.49
CA TRP A 480 8.68 -19.07 27.12
C TRP A 480 8.75 -19.16 28.63
N GLU A 481 9.29 -20.25 29.15
CA GLU A 481 9.50 -20.45 30.60
C GLU A 481 10.48 -19.41 31.17
N PHE A 482 11.57 -19.10 30.46
CA PHE A 482 12.56 -18.11 30.89
C PHE A 482 11.97 -16.69 30.98
N SER A 483 10.95 -16.39 30.19
CA SER A 483 10.24 -15.09 30.21
C SER A 483 9.12 -15.00 31.25
N ASP A 484 8.98 -15.96 32.17
CA ASP A 484 7.82 -16.09 33.07
C ASP A 484 6.47 -16.08 32.32
N CYS A 485 6.45 -16.67 31.14
CA CYS A 485 5.26 -16.74 30.28
C CYS A 485 4.73 -15.36 29.81
N LYS A 486 5.61 -14.38 29.63
CA LYS A 486 5.24 -13.00 29.25
C LYS A 486 5.74 -12.56 27.88
N SER A 487 6.61 -13.34 27.20
CA SER A 487 7.22 -12.91 25.95
C SER A 487 6.35 -13.16 24.73
N SER A 488 5.94 -12.11 24.04
CA SER A 488 5.29 -12.19 22.74
C SER A 488 6.19 -12.85 21.69
N ARG A 489 7.51 -12.56 21.76
CA ARG A 489 8.54 -13.09 20.85
C ARG A 489 8.66 -14.61 20.92
N ALA A 490 8.70 -15.20 22.12
CA ALA A 490 8.79 -16.65 22.28
C ALA A 490 7.59 -17.36 21.62
N GLN A 491 6.39 -16.86 21.82
CA GLN A 491 5.17 -17.41 21.21
C GLN A 491 5.14 -17.18 19.69
N ARG A 492 5.64 -16.05 19.22
CA ARG A 492 5.76 -15.74 17.79
C ARG A 492 6.70 -16.71 17.08
N HIS A 493 7.90 -16.93 17.58
CA HIS A 493 8.85 -17.86 16.98
C HIS A 493 8.35 -19.30 17.03
N TRP A 494 7.74 -19.72 18.14
CA TRP A 494 7.12 -21.05 18.22
C TRP A 494 6.00 -21.22 17.19
N GLY A 495 5.10 -20.26 17.11
CA GLY A 495 4.06 -20.23 16.08
C GLY A 495 4.62 -20.27 14.66
N ASN A 496 5.70 -19.51 14.37
CA ASN A 496 6.36 -19.50 13.07
C ASN A 496 6.95 -20.87 12.72
N PHE A 497 7.62 -21.52 13.67
CA PHE A 497 8.16 -22.86 13.53
C PHE A 497 7.09 -23.90 13.14
N LEU A 498 5.92 -23.85 13.80
CA LEU A 498 4.78 -24.73 13.48
C LEU A 498 4.15 -24.38 12.14
N PHE A 499 4.03 -23.08 11.83
CA PHE A 499 3.46 -22.58 10.58
C PHE A 499 4.28 -23.01 9.36
N ASP A 500 5.61 -22.89 9.42
CA ASP A 500 6.50 -23.25 8.32
C ASP A 500 6.47 -24.76 8.05
N ARG A 501 6.14 -25.58 9.07
CA ARG A 501 5.87 -27.03 8.97
C ARG A 501 4.41 -27.37 8.59
N LYS A 502 3.60 -26.35 8.29
CA LYS A 502 2.17 -26.49 7.91
C LYS A 502 1.27 -27.09 9.01
N ARG A 503 1.73 -27.07 10.27
CA ARG A 503 0.94 -27.48 11.45
C ARG A 503 0.03 -26.34 11.89
N TYR A 504 -0.89 -25.91 10.98
CA TYR A 504 -1.68 -24.68 11.15
C TYR A 504 -2.60 -24.70 12.38
N ALA A 505 -3.21 -25.82 12.70
CA ALA A 505 -4.07 -25.93 13.87
C ALA A 505 -3.31 -25.70 15.18
N GLU A 506 -2.06 -26.12 15.25
CA GLU A 506 -1.23 -26.01 16.45
C GLU A 506 -0.57 -24.65 16.58
N CYS A 507 -0.30 -23.94 15.47
CA CYS A 507 0.29 -22.61 15.53
C CYS A 507 -0.70 -21.52 15.99
N ILE A 508 -2.01 -21.72 15.78
CA ILE A 508 -3.05 -20.74 16.11
C ILE A 508 -2.98 -20.29 17.57
N PRO A 509 -3.00 -21.15 18.60
CA PRO A 509 -2.97 -20.72 20.01
C PRO A 509 -1.71 -19.92 20.35
N HIS A 510 -0.55 -20.25 19.77
CA HIS A 510 0.68 -19.51 19.99
C HIS A 510 0.60 -18.10 19.42
N TYR A 511 0.07 -17.98 18.22
CA TYR A 511 -0.15 -16.67 17.60
C TYR A 511 -1.19 -15.83 18.34
N GLU A 512 -2.30 -16.44 18.81
CA GLU A 512 -3.29 -15.74 19.63
C GLU A 512 -2.69 -15.18 20.92
N ILE A 513 -1.88 -15.96 21.64
CA ILE A 513 -1.18 -15.49 22.84
C ILE A 513 -0.22 -14.35 22.48
N SER A 514 0.56 -14.50 21.41
CA SER A 514 1.52 -13.48 20.97
C SER A 514 0.83 -12.13 20.66
N VAL A 515 -0.30 -12.15 19.93
CA VAL A 515 -1.04 -10.91 19.58
C VAL A 515 -1.86 -10.35 20.73
N GLN A 516 -2.16 -11.14 21.76
CA GLN A 516 -2.77 -10.66 23.01
C GLN A 516 -1.76 -9.84 23.83
N ILE A 517 -0.51 -10.29 23.87
CA ILE A 517 0.58 -9.58 24.55
C ILE A 517 0.96 -8.30 23.79
N ASN A 518 1.22 -8.44 22.50
CA ASN A 518 1.54 -7.30 21.63
C ASN A 518 0.66 -7.30 20.37
N ALA A 519 -0.29 -6.36 20.31
CA ALA A 519 -1.31 -6.30 19.25
C ALA A 519 -0.83 -5.60 17.95
N ILE A 520 0.39 -5.05 17.91
CA ILE A 520 0.92 -4.27 16.77
C ILE A 520 1.74 -5.15 15.81
N GLN A 521 1.92 -6.41 16.10
CA GLN A 521 2.66 -7.38 15.28
C GLN A 521 1.91 -7.70 13.97
N GLU A 522 2.17 -6.93 12.91
CA GLU A 522 1.48 -7.09 11.63
C GLU A 522 1.68 -8.46 11.00
N HIS A 523 2.93 -8.95 10.94
CA HIS A 523 3.24 -10.25 10.32
C HIS A 523 2.51 -11.41 10.99
N ILE A 524 2.31 -11.34 12.29
CA ILE A 524 1.61 -12.39 13.03
C ILE A 524 0.12 -12.39 12.73
N TRP A 525 -0.50 -11.22 12.61
CA TRP A 525 -1.88 -11.13 12.17
C TRP A 525 -2.10 -11.70 10.77
N LEU A 526 -1.15 -11.48 9.84
CA LEU A 526 -1.20 -12.04 8.50
C LEU A 526 -1.11 -13.57 8.52
N ARG A 527 -0.12 -14.12 9.25
CA ARG A 527 0.08 -15.57 9.38
C ARG A 527 -1.08 -16.24 10.14
N LEU A 528 -1.57 -15.62 11.20
CA LEU A 528 -2.76 -16.10 11.94
C LEU A 528 -4.00 -16.13 11.02
N GLY A 529 -4.20 -15.08 10.23
CA GLY A 529 -5.28 -15.03 9.24
C GLY A 529 -5.22 -16.17 8.24
N TYR A 530 -4.02 -16.47 7.73
CA TYR A 530 -3.79 -17.57 6.80
C TYR A 530 -3.96 -18.95 7.45
N ALA A 531 -3.42 -19.16 8.64
CA ALA A 531 -3.58 -20.41 9.40
C ALA A 531 -5.07 -20.67 9.68
N ALA A 532 -5.79 -19.67 10.14
CA ALA A 532 -7.24 -19.75 10.39
C ALA A 532 -8.05 -19.97 9.08
N LEU A 533 -7.61 -19.41 7.95
CA LEU A 533 -8.21 -19.62 6.64
C LEU A 533 -8.07 -21.09 6.20
N THR A 534 -6.90 -21.69 6.43
CA THR A 534 -6.61 -23.07 6.04
C THR A 534 -7.27 -24.10 6.95
N THR A 535 -7.48 -23.76 8.20
CA THR A 535 -8.23 -24.59 9.19
C THR A 535 -9.74 -24.33 9.16
N GLU A 536 -10.23 -23.55 8.21
CA GLU A 536 -11.65 -23.19 8.05
C GLU A 536 -12.27 -22.45 9.24
N ASN A 537 -11.45 -21.84 10.09
CA ASN A 537 -11.92 -20.96 11.16
C ASN A 537 -12.18 -19.55 10.62
N TRP A 538 -13.32 -19.39 9.94
CA TRP A 538 -13.65 -18.16 9.21
C TRP A 538 -13.76 -16.92 10.10
N GLU A 539 -14.24 -17.09 11.34
CA GLU A 539 -14.42 -15.98 12.28
C GLU A 539 -13.06 -15.40 12.73
N LEU A 540 -12.16 -16.30 13.16
CA LEU A 540 -10.80 -15.91 13.55
C LEU A 540 -10.03 -15.32 12.37
N SER A 541 -10.16 -15.93 11.18
CA SER A 541 -9.52 -15.44 9.97
C SER A 541 -9.99 -14.03 9.60
N ALA A 542 -11.31 -13.75 9.65
CA ALA A 542 -11.85 -12.42 9.40
C ALA A 542 -11.36 -11.40 10.43
N ARG A 543 -11.28 -11.78 11.72
CA ARG A 543 -10.73 -10.92 12.78
C ARG A 543 -9.27 -10.58 12.53
N ALA A 544 -8.48 -11.59 12.18
CA ALA A 544 -7.04 -11.44 11.93
C ALA A 544 -6.76 -10.56 10.71
N TYR A 545 -7.39 -10.83 9.55
CA TYR A 545 -7.18 -10.02 8.36
C TYR A 545 -7.71 -8.59 8.50
N ARG A 546 -8.85 -8.36 9.18
CA ARG A 546 -9.31 -7.00 9.50
C ARG A 546 -8.31 -6.25 10.35
N ARG A 547 -7.70 -6.92 11.33
CA ARG A 547 -6.67 -6.28 12.15
C ARG A 547 -5.42 -5.98 11.35
N TYR A 548 -5.00 -6.92 10.50
CA TYR A 548 -3.86 -6.71 9.61
C TYR A 548 -4.09 -5.55 8.64
N THR A 549 -5.23 -5.50 7.95
CA THR A 549 -5.54 -4.41 6.99
C THR A 549 -5.72 -3.05 7.68
N TYR A 550 -6.08 -3.04 8.96
CA TYR A 550 -6.08 -1.82 9.76
C TYR A 550 -4.66 -1.34 10.09
N LEU A 551 -3.73 -2.27 10.35
CA LEU A 551 -2.31 -1.96 10.60
C LEU A 551 -1.57 -1.61 9.31
N HIS A 552 -1.86 -2.33 8.24
CA HIS A 552 -1.18 -2.30 6.96
C HIS A 552 -2.20 -2.28 5.80
N PRO A 553 -2.79 -1.11 5.48
CA PRO A 553 -3.89 -1.03 4.52
C PRO A 553 -3.48 -1.28 3.07
N ASN A 554 -2.19 -1.12 2.72
CA ASN A 554 -1.69 -1.14 1.35
C ASN A 554 -1.37 -2.53 0.77
N THR A 555 -1.77 -3.62 1.44
CA THR A 555 -1.50 -5.00 1.01
C THR A 555 -2.73 -5.60 0.34
N PHE A 556 -2.70 -5.72 -0.98
CA PHE A 556 -3.84 -6.25 -1.75
C PHE A 556 -4.14 -7.72 -1.44
N GLU A 557 -3.12 -8.55 -1.11
CA GLU A 557 -3.29 -9.96 -0.77
C GLU A 557 -4.16 -10.15 0.49
N ALA A 558 -3.94 -9.31 1.49
CA ALA A 558 -4.71 -9.37 2.73
C ALA A 558 -6.18 -9.01 2.51
N TRP A 559 -6.44 -7.97 1.72
CA TRP A 559 -7.80 -7.59 1.33
C TRP A 559 -8.48 -8.67 0.50
N ASN A 560 -7.76 -9.31 -0.43
CA ASN A 560 -8.28 -10.42 -1.24
C ASN A 560 -8.60 -11.64 -0.37
N ASN A 561 -7.72 -11.99 0.59
CA ASN A 561 -7.97 -13.10 1.51
C ASN A 561 -9.14 -12.79 2.46
N LEU A 562 -9.26 -11.55 2.94
CA LEU A 562 -10.41 -11.10 3.72
C LEU A 562 -11.72 -11.23 2.93
N ALA A 563 -11.71 -10.86 1.66
CA ALA A 563 -12.87 -11.04 0.78
C ALA A 563 -13.23 -12.52 0.63
N LYS A 564 -12.23 -13.40 0.43
CA LYS A 564 -12.45 -14.85 0.39
C LYS A 564 -13.12 -15.37 1.67
N VAL A 565 -12.69 -14.88 2.83
CA VAL A 565 -13.30 -15.25 4.12
C VAL A 565 -14.76 -14.79 4.18
N TYR A 566 -15.05 -13.54 3.77
CA TYR A 566 -16.42 -13.02 3.75
C TYR A 566 -17.34 -13.80 2.80
N VAL A 567 -16.82 -14.21 1.63
CA VAL A 567 -17.57 -15.11 0.72
C VAL A 567 -17.92 -16.42 1.41
N LYS A 568 -16.98 -17.02 2.15
CA LYS A 568 -17.22 -18.27 2.90
C LYS A 568 -18.18 -18.09 4.07
N GLN A 569 -18.23 -16.91 4.67
CA GLN A 569 -19.23 -16.54 5.70
C GLN A 569 -20.59 -16.18 5.11
N GLY A 570 -20.73 -16.06 3.79
CA GLY A 570 -21.96 -15.67 3.11
C GLY A 570 -22.19 -14.16 3.01
N ASP A 571 -21.26 -13.33 3.49
CA ASP A 571 -21.35 -11.86 3.46
C ASP A 571 -20.71 -11.30 2.18
N LYS A 572 -21.44 -11.41 1.07
CA LYS A 572 -20.93 -11.03 -0.25
C LYS A 572 -20.74 -9.52 -0.40
N ASP A 573 -21.52 -8.69 0.30
CA ASP A 573 -21.40 -7.23 0.23
C ASP A 573 -20.10 -6.73 0.89
N ARG A 574 -19.70 -7.33 2.02
CA ARG A 574 -18.40 -7.03 2.62
C ARG A 574 -17.25 -7.57 1.78
N ALA A 575 -17.43 -8.72 1.14
CA ALA A 575 -16.43 -9.27 0.21
C ALA A 575 -16.20 -8.34 -0.98
N TYR A 576 -17.26 -7.83 -1.58
CA TYR A 576 -17.16 -6.85 -2.67
C TYR A 576 -16.39 -5.60 -2.25
N ARG A 577 -16.73 -5.00 -1.10
CA ARG A 577 -16.00 -3.82 -0.59
C ARG A 577 -14.53 -4.10 -0.35
N ALA A 578 -14.19 -5.26 0.22
CA ALA A 578 -12.81 -5.64 0.44
C ALA A 578 -12.03 -5.83 -0.87
N LEU A 579 -12.65 -6.40 -1.91
CA LEU A 579 -12.03 -6.53 -3.23
C LEU A 579 -11.82 -5.18 -3.90
N MET A 580 -12.77 -4.24 -3.75
CA MET A 580 -12.61 -2.88 -4.26
C MET A 580 -11.46 -2.13 -3.58
N GLU A 581 -11.23 -2.36 -2.28
CA GLU A 581 -10.03 -1.86 -1.60
C GLU A 581 -8.75 -2.52 -2.14
N ALA A 582 -8.75 -3.84 -2.37
CA ALA A 582 -7.61 -4.55 -2.95
C ALA A 582 -7.20 -3.99 -4.33
N LEU A 583 -8.17 -3.63 -5.18
CA LEU A 583 -7.92 -3.06 -6.50
C LEU A 583 -7.24 -1.69 -6.48
N LYS A 584 -7.38 -0.92 -5.39
CA LYS A 584 -6.68 0.36 -5.25
C LYS A 584 -5.16 0.19 -5.21
N PHE A 585 -4.69 -0.96 -4.69
CA PHE A 585 -3.27 -1.24 -4.51
C PHE A 585 -2.66 -2.09 -5.61
N ASN A 586 -3.47 -2.89 -6.32
CA ASN A 586 -2.98 -3.69 -7.46
C ASN A 586 -4.06 -3.81 -8.53
N TYR A 587 -4.14 -2.79 -9.38
CA TYR A 587 -5.14 -2.70 -10.44
C TYR A 587 -4.88 -3.67 -11.61
N ASP A 588 -3.63 -4.08 -11.82
CA ASP A 588 -3.21 -4.90 -12.97
C ASP A 588 -3.20 -6.40 -12.67
N ASN A 589 -3.64 -6.80 -11.49
CA ASN A 589 -3.71 -8.20 -11.11
C ASN A 589 -4.98 -8.86 -11.67
N TRP A 590 -4.82 -9.71 -12.68
CA TRP A 590 -5.94 -10.42 -13.32
C TRP A 590 -6.73 -11.34 -12.37
N LYS A 591 -6.07 -11.95 -11.35
CA LYS A 591 -6.74 -12.80 -10.35
C LYS A 591 -7.69 -12.00 -9.45
N LEU A 592 -7.32 -10.76 -9.12
CA LEU A 592 -8.23 -9.88 -8.39
C LEU A 592 -9.48 -9.56 -9.20
N TRP A 593 -9.31 -9.27 -10.48
CA TRP A 593 -10.44 -8.98 -11.36
C TRP A 593 -11.37 -10.19 -11.53
N GLU A 594 -10.84 -11.43 -11.62
CA GLU A 594 -11.67 -12.63 -11.61
C GLU A 594 -12.52 -12.71 -10.34
N ASN A 595 -11.90 -12.52 -9.16
CA ASN A 595 -12.62 -12.53 -7.89
C ASN A 595 -13.67 -11.41 -7.82
N VAL A 596 -13.34 -10.20 -8.29
CA VAL A 596 -14.27 -9.07 -8.36
C VAL A 596 -15.48 -9.42 -9.24
N ILE A 597 -15.26 -9.97 -10.41
CA ILE A 597 -16.34 -10.35 -11.34
C ILE A 597 -17.30 -11.34 -10.66
N ILE A 598 -16.75 -12.41 -10.07
CA ILE A 598 -17.57 -13.46 -9.42
C ILE A 598 -18.43 -12.85 -8.30
N VAL A 599 -17.82 -12.06 -7.42
CA VAL A 599 -18.53 -11.46 -6.29
C VAL A 599 -19.51 -10.38 -6.76
N SER A 600 -19.15 -9.56 -7.75
CA SER A 600 -20.00 -8.51 -8.31
C SER A 600 -21.24 -9.04 -9.03
N VAL A 601 -21.12 -10.21 -9.69
CA VAL A 601 -22.28 -10.91 -10.27
C VAL A 601 -23.28 -11.33 -9.18
N ASP A 602 -22.77 -11.81 -8.06
CA ASP A 602 -23.58 -12.30 -6.95
C ASP A 602 -24.23 -11.13 -6.14
N THR A 603 -23.57 -9.97 -6.10
CA THR A 603 -24.07 -8.77 -5.41
C THR A 603 -24.84 -7.81 -6.31
N GLY A 604 -24.93 -8.08 -7.61
CA GLY A 604 -25.67 -7.26 -8.56
C GLY A 604 -24.94 -6.01 -9.07
N HIS A 605 -23.64 -5.87 -8.82
CA HIS A 605 -22.84 -4.74 -9.31
C HIS A 605 -22.39 -4.97 -10.78
N PHE A 606 -23.36 -4.98 -11.70
CA PHE A 606 -23.12 -5.36 -13.11
C PHE A 606 -22.21 -4.40 -13.88
N ASP A 607 -22.18 -3.12 -13.50
CA ASP A 607 -21.25 -2.17 -14.11
C ASP A 607 -19.78 -2.53 -13.84
N ASP A 608 -19.48 -3.02 -12.63
CA ASP A 608 -18.15 -3.47 -12.27
C ASP A 608 -17.80 -4.82 -12.90
N VAL A 609 -18.79 -5.69 -13.13
CA VAL A 609 -18.61 -6.91 -13.93
C VAL A 609 -18.15 -6.57 -15.34
N ILE A 610 -18.84 -5.62 -16.01
CA ILE A 610 -18.46 -5.19 -17.36
C ILE A 610 -17.05 -4.59 -17.37
N ARG A 611 -16.75 -3.70 -16.40
CA ARG A 611 -15.41 -3.11 -16.26
C ARG A 611 -14.35 -4.18 -16.04
N GLY A 612 -14.62 -5.16 -15.18
CA GLY A 612 -13.72 -6.27 -14.88
C GLY A 612 -13.45 -7.15 -16.09
N VAL A 613 -14.48 -7.50 -16.87
CA VAL A 613 -14.31 -8.30 -18.09
C VAL A 613 -13.51 -7.54 -19.15
N HIS A 614 -13.75 -6.24 -19.33
CA HIS A 614 -12.93 -5.40 -20.22
C HIS A 614 -11.47 -5.41 -19.79
N ARG A 615 -11.21 -5.30 -18.47
CA ARG A 615 -9.85 -5.30 -17.95
C ARG A 615 -9.16 -6.65 -18.08
N LEU A 616 -9.87 -7.76 -17.86
CA LEU A 616 -9.32 -9.10 -18.11
C LEU A 616 -8.95 -9.31 -19.58
N LEU A 617 -9.77 -8.81 -20.51
CA LEU A 617 -9.45 -8.83 -21.93
C LEU A 617 -8.22 -7.99 -22.27
N ASP A 618 -7.98 -6.87 -21.55
CA ASP A 618 -6.77 -6.07 -21.71
C ASP A 618 -5.53 -6.79 -21.19
N LEU A 619 -5.64 -7.47 -20.04
CA LEU A 619 -4.51 -8.10 -19.37
C LEU A 619 -4.14 -9.47 -19.97
N GLN A 620 -5.13 -10.27 -20.34
CA GLN A 620 -4.92 -11.68 -20.77
C GLN A 620 -5.37 -11.99 -22.17
N ASN A 621 -6.07 -11.07 -22.85
CA ASN A 621 -6.77 -11.32 -24.12
C ASN A 621 -7.72 -12.54 -24.09
N LYS A 622 -8.20 -12.92 -22.89
CA LYS A 622 -9.01 -14.11 -22.69
C LYS A 622 -10.11 -13.88 -21.67
N PHE A 623 -11.35 -14.20 -22.04
CA PHE A 623 -12.48 -14.33 -21.12
C PHE A 623 -13.51 -15.28 -21.73
N GLU A 624 -13.75 -16.42 -21.09
CA GLU A 624 -14.61 -17.48 -21.63
C GLU A 624 -15.71 -17.93 -20.67
N ASP A 625 -15.94 -17.22 -19.56
CA ASP A 625 -16.92 -17.62 -18.56
C ASP A 625 -18.35 -17.32 -19.04
N VAL A 626 -18.99 -18.37 -19.58
CA VAL A 626 -20.35 -18.32 -20.14
C VAL A 626 -21.39 -18.06 -19.05
N GLU A 627 -21.18 -18.54 -17.82
CA GLU A 627 -22.13 -18.38 -16.73
C GLU A 627 -22.23 -16.90 -16.29
N VAL A 628 -21.11 -16.22 -16.13
CA VAL A 628 -21.05 -14.77 -15.84
C VAL A 628 -21.78 -13.99 -16.94
N LEU A 629 -21.52 -14.30 -18.20
CA LEU A 629 -22.16 -13.62 -19.33
C LEU A 629 -23.68 -13.88 -19.38
N ALA A 630 -24.11 -15.10 -19.07
CA ALA A 630 -25.53 -15.43 -19.01
C ALA A 630 -26.26 -14.68 -17.87
N ARG A 631 -25.63 -14.54 -16.70
CA ARG A 631 -26.17 -13.76 -15.59
C ARG A 631 -26.26 -12.27 -15.91
N LEU A 632 -25.27 -11.71 -16.60
CA LEU A 632 -25.32 -10.33 -17.10
C LEU A 632 -26.51 -10.09 -18.03
N ILE A 633 -26.75 -11.00 -18.96
CA ILE A 633 -27.89 -10.91 -19.89
C ILE A 633 -29.20 -11.03 -19.13
N SER A 634 -29.31 -11.99 -18.20
CA SER A 634 -30.51 -12.17 -17.38
C SER A 634 -30.85 -10.91 -16.59
N ALA A 635 -29.84 -10.22 -16.06
CA ALA A 635 -30.01 -8.95 -15.36
C ALA A 635 -30.50 -7.83 -16.29
N ALA A 636 -29.95 -7.73 -17.51
CA ALA A 636 -30.37 -6.74 -18.50
C ALA A 636 -31.80 -6.99 -19.02
N VAL A 637 -32.23 -8.25 -19.11
CA VAL A 637 -33.59 -8.61 -19.57
C VAL A 637 -34.59 -8.41 -18.44
N LYS A 638 -34.30 -8.81 -17.19
CA LYS A 638 -35.18 -8.61 -16.03
C LYS A 638 -35.30 -7.13 -15.67
N GLY A 639 -34.22 -6.35 -15.67
CA GLY A 639 -34.22 -4.93 -15.40
C GLY A 639 -35.05 -4.11 -16.39
N SER A 640 -35.37 -4.64 -17.57
CA SER A 640 -36.29 -3.99 -18.52
C SER A 640 -37.76 -4.16 -18.13
N GLN A 641 -38.09 -4.99 -17.15
CA GLN A 641 -39.44 -5.22 -16.66
C GLN A 641 -39.76 -4.47 -15.35
N ASP A 642 -38.71 -4.04 -14.59
CA ASP A 642 -38.85 -3.35 -13.30
C ASP A 642 -38.25 -1.93 -13.34
N VAL A 643 -39.06 -0.98 -13.00
CA VAL A 643 -38.88 0.39 -12.43
C VAL A 643 -37.89 1.37 -13.09
N ASP A 644 -36.73 0.97 -13.66
CA ASP A 644 -35.74 1.93 -14.18
C ASP A 644 -35.30 1.61 -15.63
N VAL A 645 -36.16 2.00 -16.55
CA VAL A 645 -35.99 1.74 -17.99
C VAL A 645 -34.70 2.36 -18.56
N GLU A 646 -34.27 3.49 -18.01
CA GLU A 646 -33.09 4.22 -18.50
C GLU A 646 -31.78 3.53 -18.09
N SER A 647 -31.69 3.07 -16.84
CA SER A 647 -30.50 2.30 -16.35
C SER A 647 -30.38 0.95 -17.05
N ALA A 648 -31.49 0.24 -17.29
CA ALA A 648 -31.53 -1.01 -18.04
C ALA A 648 -31.10 -0.83 -19.51
N ALA A 649 -31.56 0.25 -20.16
CA ALA A 649 -31.13 0.57 -21.53
C ALA A 649 -29.61 0.88 -21.61
N ARG A 650 -29.11 1.64 -20.65
CA ARG A 650 -27.66 1.93 -20.53
C ARG A 650 -26.85 0.66 -20.31
N LEU A 651 -27.28 -0.20 -19.39
CA LEU A 651 -26.62 -1.48 -19.13
C LEU A 651 -26.62 -2.36 -20.38
N ARG A 652 -27.75 -2.47 -21.08
CA ARG A 652 -27.89 -3.23 -22.33
C ARG A 652 -26.91 -2.75 -23.40
N LYS A 653 -26.75 -1.44 -23.57
CA LYS A 653 -25.79 -0.87 -24.53
C LYS A 653 -24.36 -1.28 -24.20
N ARG A 654 -23.96 -1.14 -22.95
CA ARG A 654 -22.62 -1.52 -22.49
C ARG A 654 -22.34 -3.02 -22.65
N ILE A 655 -23.33 -3.86 -22.37
CA ILE A 655 -23.21 -5.31 -22.61
C ILE A 655 -23.07 -5.62 -24.11
N LEU A 656 -23.79 -4.93 -24.99
CA LEU A 656 -23.63 -5.09 -26.43
C LEU A 656 -22.22 -4.74 -26.93
N GLU A 657 -21.63 -3.65 -26.39
CA GLU A 657 -20.24 -3.26 -26.66
C GLU A 657 -19.26 -4.30 -26.16
N LEU A 658 -19.46 -4.85 -24.94
CA LEU A 658 -18.65 -5.89 -24.36
C LEU A 658 -18.68 -7.17 -25.22
N PHE A 659 -19.86 -7.65 -25.61
CA PHE A 659 -19.98 -8.83 -26.47
C PHE A 659 -19.34 -8.61 -27.84
N GLY A 660 -19.43 -7.40 -28.40
CA GLY A 660 -18.71 -7.05 -29.63
C GLY A 660 -17.21 -7.28 -29.49
N ARG A 661 -16.63 -6.87 -28.37
CA ARG A 661 -15.21 -7.06 -28.07
C ARG A 661 -14.87 -8.54 -27.81
N ILE A 662 -15.65 -9.24 -26.97
CA ILE A 662 -15.42 -10.66 -26.68
C ILE A 662 -15.47 -11.49 -27.96
N THR A 663 -16.46 -11.28 -28.84
CA THR A 663 -16.62 -12.02 -30.08
C THR A 663 -15.59 -11.69 -31.14
N SER A 664 -14.91 -10.54 -31.06
CA SER A 664 -13.77 -10.25 -31.93
C SER A 664 -12.53 -11.08 -31.58
N ILE A 665 -12.37 -11.43 -30.29
CA ILE A 665 -11.27 -12.25 -29.78
C ILE A 665 -11.63 -13.73 -29.90
N HIS A 666 -12.81 -14.13 -29.39
CA HIS A 666 -13.29 -15.52 -29.32
C HIS A 666 -14.32 -15.82 -30.42
N GLN A 667 -13.86 -15.87 -31.68
CA GLN A 667 -14.74 -16.02 -32.83
C GLN A 667 -15.40 -17.42 -32.92
N ASN A 668 -14.80 -18.45 -32.35
CA ASN A 668 -15.19 -19.84 -32.51
C ASN A 668 -16.05 -20.45 -31.38
N LYS A 669 -16.44 -19.62 -30.38
CA LYS A 669 -17.24 -20.10 -29.23
C LYS A 669 -18.74 -19.91 -29.50
N ALA A 670 -19.44 -21.02 -29.76
CA ALA A 670 -20.85 -21.02 -30.07
C ALA A 670 -21.73 -20.43 -28.96
N GLU A 671 -21.45 -20.77 -27.69
CA GLU A 671 -22.23 -20.36 -26.54
C GLU A 671 -22.22 -18.82 -26.37
N ILE A 672 -21.08 -18.17 -26.63
CA ILE A 672 -20.96 -16.71 -26.55
C ILE A 672 -21.80 -16.03 -27.65
N TRP A 673 -21.78 -16.56 -28.89
CA TRP A 673 -22.59 -16.04 -29.98
C TRP A 673 -24.08 -16.24 -29.74
N GLN A 674 -24.48 -17.37 -29.13
CA GLN A 674 -25.85 -17.64 -28.74
C GLN A 674 -26.35 -16.61 -27.71
N LEU A 675 -25.57 -16.37 -26.66
CA LEU A 675 -25.86 -15.36 -25.65
C LEU A 675 -25.93 -13.96 -26.27
N TYR A 676 -25.03 -13.65 -27.19
CA TYR A 676 -25.02 -12.38 -27.88
C TYR A 676 -26.28 -12.18 -28.77
N SER A 677 -26.84 -13.27 -29.30
CA SER A 677 -28.09 -13.20 -30.04
C SER A 677 -29.29 -12.77 -29.19
N VAL A 678 -29.35 -13.23 -27.92
CA VAL A 678 -30.47 -12.92 -26.98
C VAL A 678 -30.60 -11.44 -26.73
N ILE A 679 -29.50 -10.71 -26.57
CA ILE A 679 -29.50 -9.28 -26.25
C ILE A 679 -29.57 -8.37 -27.49
N SER A 680 -29.70 -8.96 -28.70
CA SER A 680 -29.68 -8.20 -29.95
C SER A 680 -30.85 -7.22 -30.04
N PRO A 681 -30.63 -5.98 -30.51
CA PRO A 681 -31.68 -4.95 -30.57
C PRO A 681 -32.69 -5.18 -31.74
N THR A 682 -32.25 -5.83 -32.81
CA THR A 682 -33.08 -6.10 -34.00
C THR A 682 -33.12 -7.57 -34.35
N TYR A 683 -34.19 -8.03 -34.94
CA TYR A 683 -34.29 -9.42 -35.37
C TYR A 683 -33.27 -9.77 -36.45
N LEU A 684 -32.83 -8.83 -37.28
CA LEU A 684 -31.79 -9.03 -38.27
C LEU A 684 -30.45 -9.39 -37.61
N LEU A 685 -30.04 -8.59 -36.63
CA LEU A 685 -28.79 -8.87 -35.87
C LEU A 685 -28.90 -10.18 -35.09
N LYS A 686 -30.07 -10.48 -34.53
CA LYS A 686 -30.31 -11.74 -33.83
C LYS A 686 -30.11 -12.94 -34.75
N ALA A 687 -30.72 -12.92 -35.93
CA ALA A 687 -30.58 -13.96 -36.93
C ALA A 687 -29.14 -14.11 -37.44
N GLN A 688 -28.43 -13.01 -37.67
CA GLN A 688 -27.01 -13.04 -38.06
C GLN A 688 -26.11 -13.68 -37.00
N ARG A 689 -26.35 -13.38 -35.71
CA ARG A 689 -25.60 -13.96 -34.59
C ARG A 689 -25.90 -15.44 -34.40
N LEU A 690 -27.15 -15.86 -34.54
CA LEU A 690 -27.54 -17.26 -34.56
C LEU A 690 -26.89 -18.06 -35.73
N LEU A 691 -26.74 -17.46 -36.89
CA LEU A 691 -26.00 -18.02 -37.99
C LEU A 691 -24.52 -18.23 -37.66
N LYS A 692 -23.92 -17.30 -36.93
CA LYS A 692 -22.55 -17.47 -36.40
C LYS A 692 -22.47 -18.62 -35.40
N THR A 693 -23.43 -18.71 -34.46
CA THR A 693 -23.53 -19.80 -33.50
C THR A 693 -23.61 -21.17 -34.25
N TYR A 694 -24.48 -21.28 -35.23
CA TYR A 694 -24.61 -22.45 -36.07
C TYR A 694 -23.28 -22.82 -36.74
N ARG A 695 -22.59 -21.86 -37.37
CA ARG A 695 -21.30 -22.10 -38.01
C ARG A 695 -20.24 -22.57 -37.03
N CYS A 696 -20.19 -22.05 -35.84
CA CYS A 696 -19.24 -22.48 -34.80
C CYS A 696 -19.48 -23.92 -34.37
N ILE A 697 -20.76 -24.34 -34.21
CA ILE A 697 -21.08 -25.72 -33.83
C ILE A 697 -20.78 -26.69 -35.00
N THR A 698 -21.08 -26.30 -36.23
CA THR A 698 -20.95 -27.16 -37.39
C THR A 698 -19.56 -27.18 -38.03
N GLN A 699 -18.68 -26.28 -37.62
CA GLN A 699 -17.31 -26.17 -38.14
C GLN A 699 -16.51 -27.51 -38.01
N ASN A 700 -16.67 -28.24 -36.93
CA ASN A 700 -16.09 -29.53 -36.73
C ASN A 700 -17.10 -30.59 -37.21
N GLY A 701 -17.00 -31.13 -38.41
CA GLY A 701 -17.97 -32.02 -39.07
C GLY A 701 -18.60 -33.15 -38.23
N ASN A 702 -18.17 -33.36 -36.99
CA ASN A 702 -18.64 -34.40 -36.05
C ASN A 702 -19.91 -34.02 -35.26
N TRP A 703 -20.49 -32.85 -35.44
CA TRP A 703 -21.67 -32.40 -34.70
C TRP A 703 -22.87 -33.32 -34.83
N ALA A 704 -22.99 -33.98 -35.98
CA ALA A 704 -24.10 -34.85 -36.30
C ALA A 704 -23.97 -36.27 -35.67
N ASN A 705 -22.85 -36.61 -35.03
CA ASN A 705 -22.64 -37.89 -34.37
C ASN A 705 -23.19 -37.94 -32.94
N ASP A 706 -23.44 -36.78 -32.31
CA ASP A 706 -24.01 -36.69 -30.97
C ASP A 706 -25.47 -36.24 -31.01
N PRO A 707 -26.43 -37.02 -30.46
CA PRO A 707 -27.84 -36.70 -30.45
C PRO A 707 -28.17 -35.39 -29.74
N ASN A 708 -27.44 -35.04 -28.67
CA ASN A 708 -27.68 -33.84 -27.94
C ASN A 708 -27.26 -32.58 -28.73
N THR A 709 -26.14 -32.69 -29.44
CA THR A 709 -25.69 -31.61 -30.34
C THR A 709 -26.63 -31.45 -31.53
N CYS A 710 -27.15 -32.55 -32.05
CA CYS A 710 -28.19 -32.53 -33.10
C CYS A 710 -29.45 -31.78 -32.65
N LYS A 711 -29.98 -32.04 -31.45
CA LYS A 711 -31.15 -31.36 -30.91
C LYS A 711 -30.89 -29.85 -30.81
N LYS A 712 -29.75 -29.43 -30.26
CA LYS A 712 -29.35 -28.01 -30.20
C LYS A 712 -29.29 -27.37 -31.59
N VAL A 713 -28.76 -28.08 -32.60
CA VAL A 713 -28.67 -27.58 -33.97
C VAL A 713 -30.05 -27.44 -34.60
N ILE A 714 -31.01 -28.36 -34.29
CA ILE A 714 -32.40 -28.27 -34.73
C ILE A 714 -33.04 -27.02 -34.15
N GLU A 715 -33.01 -26.83 -32.82
CA GLU A 715 -33.56 -25.65 -32.11
C GLU A 715 -32.98 -24.36 -32.67
N LEU A 716 -31.65 -24.30 -32.81
CA LEU A 716 -30.97 -23.11 -33.39
C LEU A 716 -31.42 -22.84 -34.84
N SER A 717 -31.65 -23.88 -35.62
CA SER A 717 -32.10 -23.73 -37.01
C SER A 717 -33.54 -23.22 -37.09
N GLN A 718 -34.43 -23.69 -36.18
CA GLN A 718 -35.79 -23.21 -36.00
C GLN A 718 -35.80 -21.74 -35.64
N ASP A 719 -35.08 -21.35 -34.57
CA ASP A 719 -34.92 -19.98 -34.13
C ASP A 719 -34.40 -19.05 -35.25
N MET A 720 -33.38 -19.55 -35.99
CA MET A 720 -32.78 -18.79 -37.07
C MET A 720 -33.76 -18.55 -38.23
N LEU A 721 -34.57 -19.55 -38.60
CA LEU A 721 -35.62 -19.38 -39.60
C LEU A 721 -36.71 -18.41 -39.16
N GLU A 722 -37.17 -18.53 -37.93
CA GLU A 722 -38.21 -17.66 -37.35
C GLU A 722 -37.73 -16.19 -37.29
N TYR A 723 -36.56 -15.94 -36.69
CA TYR A 723 -36.05 -14.57 -36.54
C TYR A 723 -35.63 -13.98 -37.90
N SER A 724 -35.18 -14.79 -38.87
CA SER A 724 -34.90 -14.27 -40.21
C SER A 724 -36.19 -13.87 -40.95
N MET A 725 -37.30 -14.58 -40.73
CA MET A 725 -38.62 -14.19 -41.26
C MET A 725 -39.12 -12.89 -40.62
N LYS A 726 -39.06 -12.78 -39.27
CA LYS A 726 -39.44 -11.57 -38.55
C LYS A 726 -38.58 -10.37 -38.99
N ALA A 727 -37.27 -10.58 -39.15
CA ALA A 727 -36.34 -9.56 -39.65
C ALA A 727 -36.76 -9.05 -41.04
N ARG A 728 -37.21 -9.94 -41.91
CA ARG A 728 -37.67 -9.56 -43.26
C ARG A 728 -38.99 -8.82 -43.24
N GLN A 729 -39.92 -9.20 -42.33
CA GLN A 729 -41.23 -8.55 -42.18
C GLN A 729 -41.10 -7.12 -41.63
N GLU A 730 -40.17 -6.89 -40.71
CA GLU A 730 -39.95 -5.60 -40.08
C GLU A 730 -38.90 -4.72 -40.78
N ALA A 731 -38.20 -5.24 -41.80
CA ALA A 731 -37.11 -4.54 -42.47
C ALA A 731 -37.56 -3.25 -43.14
N GLU A 732 -36.92 -2.13 -42.80
CA GLU A 732 -37.01 -0.86 -43.50
C GLU A 732 -36.38 -0.95 -44.91
N GLU A 733 -36.70 -0.04 -45.83
CA GLU A 733 -36.23 -0.06 -47.24
C GLU A 733 -34.71 -0.25 -47.36
N LYS A 734 -33.94 0.32 -46.44
CA LYS A 734 -32.45 0.23 -46.43
C LYS A 734 -31.92 -1.16 -46.02
N GLU A 735 -32.68 -1.91 -45.21
CA GLU A 735 -32.26 -3.20 -44.65
C GLU A 735 -32.82 -4.41 -45.41
N VAL A 736 -33.74 -4.18 -46.34
CA VAL A 736 -34.44 -5.23 -47.12
C VAL A 736 -33.42 -6.19 -47.79
N LEU A 737 -32.37 -5.65 -48.37
CA LEU A 737 -31.37 -6.47 -49.06
C LEU A 737 -30.64 -7.42 -48.12
N GLN A 738 -30.20 -6.89 -46.96
CA GLN A 738 -29.52 -7.68 -45.94
C GLN A 738 -30.46 -8.72 -45.30
N ALA A 739 -31.70 -8.36 -45.03
CA ALA A 739 -32.74 -9.26 -44.52
C ALA A 739 -33.01 -10.40 -45.50
N ASN A 740 -33.10 -10.13 -46.84
CA ASN A 740 -33.25 -11.16 -47.84
C ASN A 740 -32.04 -12.09 -47.95
N GLN A 741 -30.82 -11.56 -47.86
CA GLN A 741 -29.62 -12.37 -47.84
C GLN A 741 -29.59 -13.28 -46.60
N GLN A 742 -29.95 -12.74 -45.43
CA GLN A 742 -30.01 -13.52 -44.20
C GLN A 742 -31.08 -14.60 -44.27
N LEU A 743 -32.25 -14.30 -44.80
CA LEU A 743 -33.34 -15.27 -44.98
C LEU A 743 -32.92 -16.42 -45.93
N SER A 744 -32.24 -16.07 -47.05
CA SER A 744 -31.68 -17.05 -47.99
C SER A 744 -30.64 -17.97 -47.32
N SER A 745 -29.75 -17.37 -46.51
CA SER A 745 -28.75 -18.11 -45.75
C SER A 745 -29.43 -19.04 -44.73
N ALA A 746 -30.40 -18.56 -43.96
CA ALA A 746 -31.18 -19.37 -43.02
C ALA A 746 -31.89 -20.54 -43.69
N ARG A 747 -32.48 -20.32 -44.84
CA ARG A 747 -33.13 -21.39 -45.62
C ARG A 747 -32.13 -22.46 -46.06
N LEU A 748 -30.96 -22.07 -46.58
CA LEU A 748 -29.94 -23.03 -47.04
C LEU A 748 -29.34 -23.87 -45.88
N THR A 749 -29.14 -23.22 -44.72
CA THR A 749 -28.69 -23.91 -43.52
C THR A 749 -29.73 -24.87 -42.97
N GLY A 750 -31.01 -24.48 -42.89
CA GLY A 750 -32.13 -25.36 -42.50
C GLY A 750 -32.24 -26.57 -43.42
N GLN A 751 -32.11 -26.38 -44.73
CA GLN A 751 -32.13 -27.46 -45.70
C GLN A 751 -30.97 -28.44 -45.49
N ALA A 752 -29.78 -27.91 -45.22
CA ALA A 752 -28.60 -28.72 -44.95
C ALA A 752 -28.75 -29.57 -43.67
N VAL A 753 -29.26 -28.93 -42.59
CA VAL A 753 -29.54 -29.60 -41.30
C VAL A 753 -30.54 -30.73 -41.45
N ILE A 754 -31.67 -30.47 -42.15
CA ILE A 754 -32.69 -31.49 -42.40
C ILE A 754 -32.09 -32.70 -43.13
N ARG A 755 -31.32 -32.48 -44.22
CA ARG A 755 -30.70 -33.55 -44.99
C ARG A 755 -29.71 -34.37 -44.18
N VAL A 756 -28.91 -33.77 -43.35
CA VAL A 756 -27.92 -34.47 -42.51
C VAL A 756 -28.60 -35.31 -41.45
N ILE A 757 -29.63 -34.78 -40.79
CA ILE A 757 -30.35 -35.47 -39.72
C ILE A 757 -31.16 -36.64 -40.28
N GLU A 758 -31.87 -36.47 -41.39
CA GLU A 758 -32.62 -37.52 -42.05
C GLU A 758 -31.72 -38.69 -42.44
N LYS A 759 -30.46 -38.43 -42.79
CA LYS A 759 -29.49 -39.46 -43.15
C LYS A 759 -28.91 -40.17 -41.94
N GLN A 760 -28.66 -39.48 -40.83
CA GLN A 760 -27.96 -40.05 -39.67
C GLN A 760 -28.90 -40.50 -38.54
N TRP A 761 -30.01 -39.79 -38.36
CA TRP A 761 -30.97 -40.01 -37.26
C TRP A 761 -32.42 -40.00 -37.80
N PRO A 762 -32.84 -41.01 -38.55
CA PRO A 762 -34.18 -41.06 -39.17
C PRO A 762 -35.34 -40.92 -38.18
N ASP A 763 -35.13 -41.39 -36.93
CA ASP A 763 -36.15 -41.40 -35.88
C ASP A 763 -36.20 -40.10 -35.04
N MET A 764 -35.34 -39.09 -35.34
CA MET A 764 -35.34 -37.82 -34.60
C MET A 764 -36.47 -36.93 -35.10
N ASP A 765 -37.24 -36.36 -34.16
CA ASP A 765 -38.32 -35.45 -34.48
C ASP A 765 -37.78 -34.15 -35.08
N ILE A 766 -38.11 -33.88 -36.32
CA ILE A 766 -37.79 -32.66 -37.08
C ILE A 766 -39.07 -32.06 -37.73
N GLY A 767 -40.23 -32.46 -37.25
CA GLY A 767 -41.50 -32.04 -37.85
C GLY A 767 -41.67 -30.52 -37.88
N GLU A 768 -41.42 -29.86 -36.78
CA GLU A 768 -41.50 -28.39 -36.64
C GLU A 768 -40.48 -27.65 -37.53
N LEU A 769 -39.22 -28.16 -37.60
CA LEU A 769 -38.18 -27.57 -38.48
C LEU A 769 -38.59 -27.70 -39.96
N ARG A 770 -39.19 -28.80 -40.36
CA ARG A 770 -39.71 -29.01 -41.75
C ARG A 770 -40.84 -28.02 -42.07
N GLU A 771 -41.75 -27.80 -41.14
CA GLU A 771 -42.87 -26.90 -41.33
C GLU A 771 -42.40 -25.45 -41.45
N GLN A 772 -41.52 -25.01 -40.52
CA GLN A 772 -40.93 -23.67 -40.62
C GLN A 772 -40.13 -23.46 -41.91
N PHE A 773 -39.35 -24.47 -42.33
CA PHE A 773 -38.62 -24.48 -43.60
C PHE A 773 -39.59 -24.31 -44.81
N ARG A 774 -40.71 -25.01 -44.78
CA ARG A 774 -41.77 -24.90 -45.82
C ARG A 774 -42.34 -23.50 -45.88
N VAL A 775 -42.72 -22.98 -44.74
CA VAL A 775 -43.27 -21.59 -44.63
C VAL A 775 -42.28 -20.55 -45.15
N VAL A 776 -41.02 -20.60 -44.75
CA VAL A 776 -39.98 -19.69 -45.25
C VAL A 776 -39.75 -19.85 -46.75
N THR A 777 -39.81 -21.07 -47.28
CA THR A 777 -39.61 -21.33 -48.71
C THR A 777 -40.76 -20.80 -49.55
N GLU A 778 -42.01 -20.96 -49.07
CA GLU A 778 -43.20 -20.39 -49.71
C GLU A 778 -43.21 -18.87 -49.67
N TYR A 779 -42.87 -18.30 -48.54
CA TYR A 779 -42.71 -16.85 -48.38
C TYR A 779 -41.67 -16.29 -49.36
N MET A 780 -40.50 -16.89 -49.47
CA MET A 780 -39.49 -16.47 -50.44
C MET A 780 -39.94 -16.57 -51.88
N LYS A 781 -40.69 -17.62 -52.24
CA LYS A 781 -41.28 -17.74 -53.58
C LYS A 781 -42.25 -16.60 -53.84
N SER A 782 -43.10 -16.23 -52.88
CA SER A 782 -44.07 -15.13 -53.04
C SER A 782 -43.38 -13.78 -53.19
N VAL A 783 -42.28 -13.56 -52.40
CA VAL A 783 -41.47 -12.32 -52.50
C VAL A 783 -40.71 -12.25 -53.82
N MET A 784 -40.14 -13.38 -54.32
CA MET A 784 -39.47 -13.42 -55.64
C MET A 784 -40.49 -13.24 -56.79
N TYR A 785 -41.67 -13.85 -56.71
CA TYR A 785 -42.75 -13.65 -57.72
C TYR A 785 -43.15 -12.16 -57.80
N PHE A 786 -43.27 -11.52 -56.66
CA PHE A 786 -43.59 -10.11 -56.60
C PHE A 786 -42.51 -9.23 -57.22
N TRP A 787 -41.23 -9.53 -56.96
CA TRP A 787 -40.08 -8.81 -57.53
C TRP A 787 -39.97 -9.02 -59.05
N PHE A 788 -40.22 -10.20 -59.55
CA PHE A 788 -40.08 -10.51 -60.98
C PHE A 788 -41.22 -9.95 -61.82
N TYR A 789 -42.43 -9.89 -61.31
CA TYR A 789 -43.61 -9.45 -62.09
C TYR A 789 -44.01 -7.98 -61.90
N PHE A 790 -43.69 -7.38 -60.75
CA PHE A 790 -44.14 -6.00 -60.42
C PHE A 790 -43.03 -4.96 -60.52
N THR A 791 -41.73 -5.26 -60.38
CA THR A 791 -40.66 -4.29 -60.60
C THR A 791 -40.57 -3.75 -62.02
N PRO A 792 -40.77 -4.50 -63.07
CA PRO A 792 -40.76 -3.95 -64.45
C PRO A 792 -41.91 -2.98 -64.72
N LEU A 793 -43.06 -3.19 -64.06
CA LEU A 793 -44.25 -2.33 -64.19
C LEU A 793 -44.14 -1.03 -63.41
N MET A 794 -43.37 -0.97 -62.33
CA MET A 794 -43.12 0.23 -61.53
C MET A 794 -42.09 1.18 -62.12
N PHE A 795 -41.13 0.67 -62.84
CA PHE A 795 -40.15 1.53 -63.57
C PHE A 795 -40.74 2.27 -64.72
N SER A 796 -41.90 1.84 -65.20
CA SER A 796 -42.64 2.53 -66.26
C SER A 796 -43.67 3.61 -65.83
N SER A 797 -43.95 3.71 -64.50
CA SER A 797 -45.11 4.56 -64.06
C SER A 797 -44.80 5.63 -62.98
N GLY A 798 -43.60 5.88 -62.64
CA GLY A 798 -43.21 7.05 -61.78
C GLY A 798 -43.93 7.21 -60.41
N ARG A 799 -44.58 6.17 -59.84
CA ARG A 799 -45.34 6.27 -58.58
C ARG A 799 -44.74 5.41 -57.46
N TYR A 800 -43.90 6.05 -56.65
CA TYR A 800 -43.10 5.39 -55.62
C TYR A 800 -43.76 5.30 -54.20
N LYS A 801 -45.05 5.60 -54.01
CA LYS A 801 -45.51 5.80 -52.61
C LYS A 801 -46.59 4.85 -52.06
N PHE A 802 -47.06 3.82 -52.75
CA PHE A 802 -48.31 3.14 -52.25
C PHE A 802 -48.28 1.64 -52.03
N CYS A 803 -47.22 0.93 -52.23
CA CYS A 803 -47.21 -0.55 -52.22
C CYS A 803 -46.82 -1.25 -50.89
N GLY A 804 -46.27 -0.52 -49.87
CA GLY A 804 -45.80 -1.13 -48.59
C GLY A 804 -46.94 -1.55 -47.64
N ILE A 805 -48.10 -0.88 -47.72
CA ILE A 805 -49.18 -1.05 -46.71
C ILE A 805 -50.15 -2.20 -47.03
N HIS A 806 -50.33 -2.56 -48.31
CA HIS A 806 -51.29 -3.62 -48.67
C HIS A 806 -50.76 -5.05 -48.49
N LEU A 807 -49.43 -5.27 -48.46
CA LEU A 807 -48.84 -6.58 -48.24
C LEU A 807 -48.92 -7.02 -46.77
N ARG A 808 -48.90 -6.10 -45.83
CA ARG A 808 -49.06 -6.41 -44.40
C ARG A 808 -50.43 -6.95 -44.04
N LYS A 809 -51.49 -6.49 -44.69
CA LYS A 809 -52.90 -6.95 -44.41
C LYS A 809 -53.26 -8.32 -44.99
N ASN A 810 -52.72 -8.74 -46.12
CA ASN A 810 -53.08 -9.98 -46.75
C ASN A 810 -52.30 -11.22 -46.27
N ILE A 811 -51.20 -11.03 -45.56
CA ILE A 811 -50.39 -12.10 -45.01
C ILE A 811 -50.87 -12.46 -43.60
N SER A 812 -51.32 -11.50 -42.77
CA SER A 812 -51.89 -11.75 -41.44
C SER A 812 -53.23 -12.54 -41.50
N VAL A 813 -53.99 -12.44 -42.54
CA VAL A 813 -55.27 -13.16 -42.73
C VAL A 813 -55.02 -14.66 -43.13
N ARG A 814 -53.86 -15.02 -43.68
CA ARG A 814 -53.56 -16.42 -44.05
C ARG A 814 -52.72 -17.22 -43.03
N LEU A 815 -52.15 -16.53 -42.04
CA LEU A 815 -51.33 -17.18 -41.01
C LEU A 815 -52.03 -17.44 -39.68
N GLY A 816 -53.32 -17.13 -39.52
CA GLY A 816 -54.14 -17.54 -38.38
C GLY A 816 -53.55 -17.19 -37.01
N THR A 817 -53.00 -15.96 -36.89
CA THR A 817 -52.69 -15.43 -35.59
C THR A 817 -53.71 -14.41 -35.21
N GLU A 818 -54.73 -14.85 -34.46
CA GLU A 818 -55.45 -14.01 -33.51
C GLU A 818 -54.49 -13.68 -32.36
N ASP A 819 -54.50 -12.37 -32.00
CA ASP A 819 -53.86 -11.62 -30.93
C ASP A 819 -52.43 -11.20 -31.13
#